data_83ef42db6b76d360c1eb1d9c05d1c0cd
#
_entry.id   83ef42db6b76d360c1eb1d9c05d1c0cd
#
_cell.length_a   1.000
_cell.length_b   1.000
_cell.length_c   1.000
_cell.angle_alpha   90.00
_cell.angle_beta   90.00
_cell.angle_gamma   90.00
#
_symmetry.space_group_name_H-M   'P 1'
#
loop_
_entity.id
_entity.type
_entity.pdbx_description
1 polymer ?
#
loop_
_entity_poly.entity_id
_entity_poly.type
_entity_poly.pdbx_seq_one_letter_code
_entity_poly.pdbx_strand_id
1 'polypeptide(L)'
;MPKPNTPHPSTATTLNTNSGQRSSLLRRDFLSSHPEDDNDSNSTTAHSHTPSHYVQSWVNSFRRDPGRRITSATVVHGVGSSKGSSTIAGGSSRGGGNNGGGGSSREEKERHLGGHYFDLHAANVNTANTQLSRELKGRHLQMIALGGTVGTGLFVVSGSTLTAGGPASMLLAYAFIGGMLYCTMQALGELAVAFPVAGSFSAYSTRFLDPALGFSMGWNYALQWLVCLPLEIIAGSMTVNYWREDIHRSIFVTVFLVAIVVINLVGVRGYGEAEFCFSILKVIAIIGFVLLGCVINIGGFPHEGYIGGRYWKDPGAFNNGFKGFCTIFVTAAFAFTGIELVGLAAAEAVNPRKSLPTAIKQVFWRITLFYLISLALVGLLVPYNHPDLLGAESFADASSSPFVIAIESAGIAILPGIMNAVILMAVVSVGNSAVFGSSRTLAALADQGQAPKILGYVDRRGRPLISILIATAFGLLGYLADLDQPSEVLNWLLAITGLSSIFTWASICLAHIRFRKAWAVQGRSLDELSYLSQAGVTGSWIGLFLNILVLIAQFWTAAWPIPPTLPDPDAVDEFSTAPEGARRVVPTVPTGNGSGVTINNQGDVVHNVFLQCSCVPIIVLFWAGYKIWFSTKVVRLEDIDLDTGRRRAGVVYWNSHSAGGGGGARARGLPVFSLLTKPELEWERERELRGMPRWKRVYRYLC
;
A
#
# COMPACT_ATOMS: atom_id res chain seq x y z
N MET A 1 56.07 -9.28 -42.10
CA MET A 1 56.32 -9.35 -43.58
C MET A 1 55.29 -10.30 -44.16
N PRO A 2 54.67 -10.05 -45.35
CA PRO A 2 54.27 -8.74 -45.88
C PRO A 2 52.75 -8.64 -46.17
N LYS A 3 52.25 -7.42 -46.30
CA LYS A 3 51.13 -6.99 -47.17
C LYS A 3 51.56 -7.20 -48.64
N PRO A 4 50.73 -7.13 -49.73
CA PRO A 4 49.86 -6.02 -50.02
C PRO A 4 48.59 -6.32 -50.87
N ASN A 5 47.78 -5.30 -51.04
CA ASN A 5 47.26 -4.59 -52.22
C ASN A 5 45.76 -4.67 -52.53
N THR A 6 45.21 -3.48 -52.47
CA THR A 6 44.04 -2.99 -53.19
C THR A 6 44.24 -2.95 -54.71
N PRO A 7 43.21 -2.81 -55.62
CA PRO A 7 42.76 -1.48 -55.99
C PRO A 7 41.27 -1.27 -56.30
N HIS A 8 40.84 -0.03 -56.22
CA HIS A 8 39.71 0.61 -56.93
C HIS A 8 40.00 0.71 -58.46
N PRO A 9 39.06 1.11 -59.43
CA PRO A 9 38.17 2.24 -59.32
C PRO A 9 36.80 2.20 -60.07
N SER A 10 35.98 3.24 -59.81
CA SER A 10 35.12 4.06 -60.72
C SER A 10 33.99 3.44 -61.54
N THR A 11 32.80 3.97 -61.49
CA THR A 11 32.33 5.10 -62.34
C THR A 11 30.99 5.68 -61.89
N ALA A 12 30.89 6.97 -61.99
CA ALA A 12 29.73 7.78 -61.76
C ALA A 12 28.68 7.65 -62.88
N THR A 13 27.42 7.87 -62.55
CA THR A 13 26.49 8.63 -63.39
C THR A 13 25.36 9.25 -62.60
N THR A 14 25.18 10.48 -62.88
CA THR A 14 24.35 11.57 -62.39
C THR A 14 22.84 11.44 -62.61
N LEU A 15 22.10 12.30 -61.83
CA LEU A 15 20.80 12.96 -62.06
C LEU A 15 19.57 12.26 -61.50
N ASN A 16 18.73 12.81 -60.67
CA ASN A 16 18.12 14.13 -60.61
C ASN A 16 17.21 14.27 -59.39
N THR A 17 17.28 15.38 -58.73
CA THR A 17 16.29 16.15 -57.99
C THR A 17 14.86 15.61 -57.86
N ASN A 18 14.37 15.40 -56.61
CA ASN A 18 13.23 16.16 -56.13
C ASN A 18 13.17 16.19 -54.59
N SER A 19 13.37 17.37 -54.12
CA SER A 19 13.17 17.83 -52.75
C SER A 19 11.69 17.91 -52.40
N GLY A 20 11.34 17.59 -51.16
CA GLY A 20 10.13 18.10 -50.58
C GLY A 20 9.19 17.02 -49.99
N GLN A 21 8.92 17.18 -48.74
CA GLN A 21 7.84 16.51 -47.97
C GLN A 21 8.14 15.15 -47.33
N ARG A 22 8.96 15.14 -46.28
CA ARG A 22 8.81 14.21 -45.16
C ARG A 22 9.43 14.80 -43.87
N SER A 23 8.76 15.82 -43.32
CA SER A 23 9.06 16.30 -41.96
C SER A 23 7.84 17.04 -41.39
N SER A 24 6.67 16.36 -41.30
CA SER A 24 5.49 16.90 -40.61
C SER A 24 4.48 15.82 -40.13
N LEU A 25 4.97 14.67 -39.67
CA LEU A 25 4.10 13.60 -39.14
C LEU A 25 4.53 13.06 -37.77
N LEU A 26 5.05 13.93 -36.90
CA LEU A 26 5.32 13.56 -35.49
C LEU A 26 4.91 14.67 -34.51
N ARG A 27 3.83 15.39 -34.79
CA ARG A 27 3.30 16.40 -33.85
C ARG A 27 1.81 16.61 -33.96
N ARG A 28 0.99 15.51 -33.89
CA ARG A 28 -0.47 15.58 -33.71
C ARG A 28 -1.00 14.25 -33.29
N ASP A 29 -0.86 13.85 -32.02
CA ASP A 29 -1.71 12.86 -31.38
C ASP A 29 -1.68 13.02 -29.86
N PHE A 30 -2.01 14.22 -29.37
CA PHE A 30 -2.13 14.45 -27.93
C PHE A 30 -3.27 15.41 -27.54
N LEU A 31 -4.36 15.45 -28.32
CA LEU A 31 -5.59 16.13 -27.89
C LEU A 31 -6.73 15.68 -28.81
N SER A 32 -7.58 14.81 -28.35
CA SER A 32 -9.03 14.78 -28.55
C SER A 32 -9.60 13.37 -28.53
N SER A 33 -10.35 13.05 -27.49
CA SER A 33 -11.45 12.09 -27.52
C SER A 33 -12.50 12.53 -26.50
N HIS A 34 -13.33 13.45 -26.91
CA HIS A 34 -14.68 13.62 -26.38
C HIS A 34 -15.64 13.47 -27.58
N PRO A 35 -16.75 12.73 -27.44
CA PRO A 35 -17.77 12.71 -28.49
C PRO A 35 -18.53 14.03 -28.47
N GLU A 36 -18.61 14.64 -29.66
CA GLU A 36 -19.44 15.79 -29.97
C GLU A 36 -20.90 15.32 -30.09
N ASP A 37 -21.80 16.01 -29.39
CA ASP A 37 -23.22 16.08 -29.76
C ASP A 37 -23.39 17.26 -30.72
N ASP A 38 -23.72 16.93 -31.94
CA ASP A 38 -24.10 17.91 -32.97
C ASP A 38 -25.47 18.52 -32.66
N ASN A 39 -25.52 19.81 -32.46
CA ASN A 39 -26.43 20.77 -33.08
C ASN A 39 -26.21 22.15 -32.48
N ASP A 40 -25.57 23.06 -33.18
CA ASP A 40 -26.14 24.34 -33.59
C ASP A 40 -25.11 25.20 -34.36
N SER A 41 -25.63 25.78 -35.41
CA SER A 41 -24.99 26.63 -36.39
C SER A 41 -24.51 27.99 -35.84
N ASN A 42 -23.39 28.48 -36.37
CA ASN A 42 -22.94 29.89 -36.46
C ASN A 42 -22.45 30.58 -35.18
N SER A 43 -21.12 30.60 -35.02
CA SER A 43 -20.32 31.87 -34.99
C SER A 43 -18.86 31.56 -34.64
N THR A 44 -17.96 31.84 -35.58
CA THR A 44 -16.51 31.92 -35.35
C THR A 44 -16.21 33.07 -34.40
N THR A 45 -16.02 32.78 -33.13
CA THR A 45 -15.32 33.64 -32.17
C THR A 45 -14.25 32.80 -31.48
N ALA A 46 -12.99 33.14 -31.77
CA ALA A 46 -11.82 32.62 -31.07
C ALA A 46 -11.94 32.95 -29.57
N HIS A 47 -12.36 31.97 -28.76
CA HIS A 47 -12.36 32.10 -27.30
C HIS A 47 -10.93 32.09 -26.78
N SER A 48 -10.42 33.26 -26.48
CA SER A 48 -9.25 33.42 -25.61
C SER A 48 -9.59 32.79 -24.23
N HIS A 49 -9.00 31.63 -23.93
CA HIS A 49 -9.11 31.00 -22.64
C HIS A 49 -8.43 31.88 -21.58
N THR A 50 -9.22 32.72 -20.92
CA THR A 50 -8.76 33.53 -19.78
C THR A 50 -8.40 32.65 -18.58
N PRO A 51 -7.40 33.01 -17.76
CA PRO A 51 -7.02 32.27 -16.55
C PRO A 51 -8.19 31.98 -15.61
N SER A 52 -9.23 32.86 -15.61
CA SER A 52 -10.44 32.68 -14.79
C SER A 52 -11.23 31.41 -15.14
N HIS A 53 -11.24 30.98 -16.39
CA HIS A 53 -11.96 29.78 -16.84
C HIS A 53 -11.31 28.49 -16.28
N TYR A 54 -9.99 28.41 -16.19
CA TYR A 54 -9.29 27.27 -15.59
C TYR A 54 -9.54 27.19 -14.09
N VAL A 55 -9.49 28.31 -13.38
CA VAL A 55 -9.78 28.38 -11.94
C VAL A 55 -11.23 27.95 -11.68
N GLN A 56 -12.18 28.44 -12.45
CA GLN A 56 -13.59 28.12 -12.30
C GLN A 56 -13.90 26.66 -12.63
N SER A 57 -13.25 26.09 -13.66
CA SER A 57 -13.31 24.66 -13.98
C SER A 57 -12.71 23.82 -12.86
N TRP A 58 -11.59 24.25 -12.27
CA TRP A 58 -10.97 23.58 -11.14
C TRP A 58 -11.86 23.62 -9.90
N VAL A 59 -12.41 24.79 -9.53
CA VAL A 59 -13.36 24.93 -8.43
C VAL A 59 -14.62 24.08 -8.64
N ASN A 60 -15.18 24.06 -9.86
CA ASN A 60 -16.34 23.23 -10.18
C ASN A 60 -16.05 21.72 -10.11
N SER A 61 -14.79 21.30 -10.22
CA SER A 61 -14.42 19.89 -10.08
C SER A 61 -14.61 19.33 -8.67
N PHE A 62 -14.65 20.20 -7.63
CA PHE A 62 -14.93 19.78 -6.25
C PHE A 62 -16.40 19.50 -5.97
N ARG A 63 -17.30 19.81 -6.91
CA ARG A 63 -18.73 19.51 -6.77
C ARG A 63 -19.01 18.07 -7.16
N ARG A 64 -20.11 17.50 -6.62
CA ARG A 64 -20.57 16.16 -6.99
C ARG A 64 -21.03 16.14 -8.45
N ASP A 65 -20.77 15.02 -9.14
CA ASP A 65 -21.25 14.82 -10.52
C ASP A 65 -22.78 14.62 -10.52
N PRO A 66 -23.58 15.52 -11.13
CA PRO A 66 -25.03 15.40 -11.14
C PRO A 66 -25.54 14.21 -11.98
N GLY A 67 -24.75 13.72 -12.95
CA GLY A 67 -25.10 12.57 -13.80
C GLY A 67 -24.85 11.21 -13.15
N ARG A 68 -24.02 11.14 -12.13
CA ARG A 68 -23.77 9.92 -11.34
C ARG A 68 -24.80 9.82 -10.20
N ARG A 69 -26.04 9.51 -10.54
CA ARG A 69 -27.03 9.13 -9.53
C ARG A 69 -26.50 7.89 -8.81
N ILE A 70 -26.41 8.00 -7.47
CA ILE A 70 -26.29 6.85 -6.59
C ILE A 70 -27.56 6.02 -6.86
N THR A 71 -27.45 4.89 -7.50
CA THR A 71 -28.38 3.81 -7.25
C THR A 71 -28.08 3.32 -5.83
N SER A 72 -28.47 4.15 -4.88
CA SER A 72 -28.52 3.73 -3.49
C SER A 72 -29.51 2.59 -3.47
N ALA A 73 -29.01 1.37 -3.39
CA ALA A 73 -29.75 0.34 -2.68
C ALA A 73 -29.98 0.98 -1.32
N THR A 74 -31.18 1.48 -1.12
CA THR A 74 -31.58 2.24 0.07
C THR A 74 -31.42 1.27 1.21
N VAL A 75 -30.48 1.55 2.12
CA VAL A 75 -30.56 0.98 3.46
C VAL A 75 -31.87 1.50 4.01
N VAL A 76 -32.89 0.67 3.95
CA VAL A 76 -34.22 1.01 4.45
C VAL A 76 -34.09 1.02 5.97
N HIS A 77 -33.83 2.22 6.51
CA HIS A 77 -34.26 2.50 7.86
C HIS A 77 -35.79 2.44 7.83
N GLY A 78 -36.34 1.35 8.36
CA GLY A 78 -37.77 1.19 8.50
C GLY A 78 -38.34 2.22 9.44
N VAL A 79 -38.79 3.35 8.88
CA VAL A 79 -39.79 4.21 9.53
C VAL A 79 -40.99 4.12 8.63
N GLY A 80 -41.98 3.38 9.08
CA GLY A 80 -43.28 3.26 8.43
C GLY A 80 -43.98 4.63 8.41
N SER A 81 -44.34 5.05 7.22
CA SER A 81 -45.44 6.02 7.03
C SER A 81 -46.27 5.57 5.84
N SER A 82 -47.33 4.89 6.15
CA SER A 82 -48.44 4.63 5.23
C SER A 82 -49.21 5.92 5.00
N LYS A 83 -49.28 6.40 3.76
CA LYS A 83 -50.44 7.18 3.30
C LYS A 83 -50.82 6.68 1.93
N GLY A 84 -52.03 6.12 1.88
CA GLY A 84 -52.65 5.60 0.68
C GLY A 84 -53.07 6.69 -0.29
N SER A 85 -53.13 6.32 -1.54
CA SER A 85 -54.00 6.95 -2.52
C SER A 85 -54.66 5.86 -3.34
N SER A 86 -55.95 5.78 -3.16
CA SER A 86 -56.87 4.95 -3.90
C SER A 86 -57.08 5.47 -5.33
N THR A 87 -57.06 4.63 -6.32
CA THR A 87 -57.97 4.81 -7.49
C THR A 87 -58.36 3.43 -8.05
N ILE A 88 -59.64 3.31 -8.27
CA ILE A 88 -60.50 2.22 -8.58
C ILE A 88 -60.32 1.79 -10.03
N ALA A 89 -60.28 0.48 -10.29
CA ALA A 89 -61.06 -0.13 -11.38
C ALA A 89 -60.97 -1.64 -11.30
N GLY A 90 -62.09 -2.26 -11.33
CA GLY A 90 -62.48 -3.59 -11.05
C GLY A 90 -62.19 -4.58 -12.19
N GLY A 91 -62.34 -5.86 -11.84
CA GLY A 91 -62.22 -6.98 -12.76
C GLY A 91 -62.07 -8.29 -11.99
N SER A 92 -63.17 -8.95 -11.76
CA SER A 92 -63.32 -10.28 -11.18
C SER A 92 -62.71 -11.36 -12.07
N SER A 93 -61.97 -12.34 -11.51
CA SER A 93 -62.21 -13.78 -11.76
C SER A 93 -61.37 -14.67 -10.85
N ARG A 94 -62.06 -15.76 -10.42
CA ARG A 94 -61.60 -16.85 -9.55
C ARG A 94 -60.59 -17.76 -10.28
N GLY A 95 -59.68 -18.38 -9.46
CA GLY A 95 -58.97 -19.58 -9.90
C GLY A 95 -57.75 -19.87 -9.01
N GLY A 96 -57.88 -20.94 -8.23
CA GLY A 96 -56.92 -21.40 -7.25
C GLY A 96 -55.65 -22.02 -7.85
N GLY A 97 -54.66 -22.22 -7.00
CA GLY A 97 -53.43 -22.97 -7.30
C GLY A 97 -52.37 -22.73 -6.26
N ASN A 98 -52.23 -23.65 -5.36
CA ASN A 98 -51.24 -23.77 -4.29
C ASN A 98 -49.89 -24.17 -4.85
N ASN A 99 -48.78 -23.61 -4.40
CA ASN A 99 -47.50 -24.22 -3.94
C ASN A 99 -46.26 -23.41 -4.33
N GLY A 100 -45.39 -23.29 -3.30
CA GLY A 100 -43.93 -23.13 -3.48
C GLY A 100 -43.33 -21.75 -3.20
N GLY A 101 -43.09 -21.42 -1.94
CA GLY A 101 -42.39 -20.21 -1.56
C GLY A 101 -41.92 -20.16 -0.11
N GLY A 102 -41.09 -21.13 0.30
CA GLY A 102 -40.59 -21.26 1.70
C GLY A 102 -39.40 -20.38 2.05
N GLY A 103 -38.99 -19.42 1.23
CA GLY A 103 -37.80 -18.59 1.48
C GLY A 103 -38.06 -17.15 1.97
N SER A 104 -39.20 -16.56 1.62
CA SER A 104 -39.42 -15.11 1.90
C SER A 104 -39.95 -14.82 3.31
N SER A 105 -40.56 -15.79 3.98
CA SER A 105 -41.25 -15.58 5.27
C SER A 105 -40.32 -15.46 6.47
N ARG A 106 -39.07 -15.92 6.36
CA ARG A 106 -38.09 -15.84 7.46
C ARG A 106 -37.40 -14.48 7.51
N GLU A 107 -37.08 -13.90 6.36
CA GLU A 107 -36.52 -12.54 6.26
C GLU A 107 -37.53 -11.44 6.65
N GLU A 108 -38.81 -11.63 6.30
CA GLU A 108 -39.87 -10.72 6.72
C GLU A 108 -40.13 -10.78 8.23
N LYS A 109 -40.01 -11.94 8.84
CA LYS A 109 -40.20 -12.14 10.28
C LYS A 109 -39.05 -11.56 11.12
N GLU A 110 -37.83 -11.56 10.60
CA GLU A 110 -36.65 -10.93 11.25
C GLU A 110 -36.69 -9.40 11.16
N ARG A 111 -37.32 -8.81 10.13
CA ARG A 111 -37.52 -7.35 9.99
C ARG A 111 -38.50 -6.78 11.02
N HIS A 112 -39.41 -7.59 11.56
CA HIS A 112 -40.38 -7.15 12.56
C HIS A 112 -39.85 -7.15 14.01
N LEU A 113 -38.65 -7.67 14.27
CA LEU A 113 -38.05 -7.77 15.61
C LEU A 113 -37.18 -6.58 16.05
N GLY A 114 -37.25 -5.43 15.36
CA GLY A 114 -36.64 -4.17 15.83
C GLY A 114 -35.11 -4.14 15.96
N GLY A 115 -34.40 -5.17 15.48
CA GLY A 115 -32.94 -5.23 15.47
C GLY A 115 -32.34 -4.44 14.30
N HIS A 116 -31.25 -3.73 14.52
CA HIS A 116 -30.46 -3.13 13.45
C HIS A 116 -29.87 -4.25 12.55
N TYR A 117 -30.36 -4.34 11.32
CA TYR A 117 -29.90 -5.35 10.35
C TYR A 117 -28.85 -4.78 9.41
N PHE A 118 -27.75 -5.51 9.19
CA PHE A 118 -26.73 -5.17 8.21
C PHE A 118 -27.02 -5.84 6.86
N ASP A 119 -27.19 -5.03 5.81
CA ASP A 119 -27.42 -5.52 4.45
C ASP A 119 -26.10 -5.83 3.73
N LEU A 120 -25.68 -7.10 3.78
CA LEU A 120 -24.45 -7.59 3.15
C LEU A 120 -24.51 -7.48 1.62
N HIS A 121 -25.70 -7.71 1.03
CA HIS A 121 -25.85 -7.63 -0.43
C HIS A 121 -25.65 -6.18 -0.92
N ALA A 122 -26.31 -5.22 -0.29
CA ALA A 122 -26.13 -3.81 -0.60
C ALA A 122 -24.66 -3.37 -0.44
N ALA A 123 -23.96 -3.81 0.63
CA ALA A 123 -22.56 -3.52 0.83
C ALA A 123 -21.67 -4.06 -0.31
N ASN A 124 -21.92 -5.29 -0.77
CA ASN A 124 -21.20 -5.89 -1.90
C ASN A 124 -21.45 -5.14 -3.22
N VAL A 125 -22.69 -4.76 -3.51
CA VAL A 125 -23.07 -4.02 -4.73
C VAL A 125 -22.46 -2.61 -4.72
N ASN A 126 -22.50 -1.90 -3.60
CA ASN A 126 -21.97 -0.55 -3.50
C ASN A 126 -20.44 -0.53 -3.69
N THR A 127 -19.71 -1.44 -3.04
CA THR A 127 -18.24 -1.53 -3.20
C THR A 127 -17.81 -1.95 -4.61
N ALA A 128 -18.62 -2.74 -5.31
CA ALA A 128 -18.38 -3.12 -6.70
C ALA A 128 -18.60 -1.94 -7.67
N ASN A 129 -19.55 -1.05 -7.38
CA ASN A 129 -19.96 0.11 -8.16
C ASN A 129 -19.42 1.44 -7.62
N THR A 130 -18.26 1.42 -7.02
CA THR A 130 -17.63 2.61 -6.43
C THR A 130 -17.53 3.78 -7.43
N GLN A 131 -17.67 5.00 -6.91
CA GLN A 131 -17.53 6.24 -7.68
C GLN A 131 -16.08 6.69 -7.88
N LEU A 132 -15.09 5.97 -7.33
CA LEU A 132 -13.68 6.28 -7.47
C LEU A 132 -13.23 6.23 -8.94
N SER A 133 -12.32 7.12 -9.32
CA SER A 133 -11.80 7.21 -10.68
C SER A 133 -10.84 6.06 -11.00
N ARG A 134 -10.96 5.44 -12.18
CA ARG A 134 -10.12 4.32 -12.63
C ARG A 134 -9.04 4.80 -13.60
N GLU A 135 -8.02 5.46 -13.08
CA GLU A 135 -6.96 6.08 -13.89
C GLU A 135 -5.55 5.52 -13.65
N LEU A 136 -5.39 4.61 -12.67
CA LEU A 136 -4.09 4.01 -12.38
C LEU A 136 -3.66 3.05 -13.51
N LYS A 137 -2.56 3.41 -14.18
CA LYS A 137 -1.93 2.59 -15.22
C LYS A 137 -1.08 1.49 -14.58
N GLY A 138 -0.74 0.45 -15.37
CA GLY A 138 0.11 -0.65 -14.91
C GLY A 138 1.45 -0.20 -14.33
N ARG A 139 2.10 0.83 -14.90
CA ARG A 139 3.35 1.41 -14.38
C ARG A 139 3.19 1.98 -12.96
N HIS A 140 2.06 2.63 -12.66
CA HIS A 140 1.79 3.17 -11.32
C HIS A 140 1.66 2.05 -10.30
N LEU A 141 0.88 1.01 -10.60
CA LEU A 141 0.72 -0.15 -9.72
C LEU A 141 2.03 -0.89 -9.46
N GLN A 142 2.89 -1.03 -10.48
CA GLN A 142 4.21 -1.62 -10.33
C GLN A 142 5.11 -0.80 -9.41
N MET A 143 5.12 0.52 -9.56
CA MET A 143 5.94 1.40 -8.71
C MET A 143 5.40 1.50 -7.28
N ILE A 144 4.07 1.52 -7.09
CA ILE A 144 3.44 1.39 -5.77
C ILE A 144 3.88 0.06 -5.12
N ALA A 145 3.88 -1.05 -5.89
CA ALA A 145 4.32 -2.35 -5.38
C ALA A 145 5.82 -2.40 -5.06
N LEU A 146 6.67 -1.73 -5.84
CA LEU A 146 8.13 -1.79 -5.66
C LEU A 146 8.65 -0.78 -4.64
N GLY A 147 8.28 0.47 -4.75
CA GLY A 147 8.88 1.59 -4.02
C GLY A 147 7.93 2.39 -3.14
N GLY A 148 6.59 2.24 -3.34
CA GLY A 148 5.59 3.11 -2.72
C GLY A 148 5.64 3.17 -1.20
N THR A 149 6.14 2.13 -0.57
CA THR A 149 6.17 2.01 0.88
C THR A 149 7.58 1.79 1.45
N VAL A 150 8.61 1.86 0.62
CA VAL A 150 9.99 1.96 1.12
C VAL A 150 10.19 3.38 1.67
N GLY A 151 10.34 3.51 2.97
CA GLY A 151 10.43 4.78 3.69
C GLY A 151 11.22 4.67 4.98
N THR A 152 10.73 5.34 6.01
CA THR A 152 11.29 5.39 7.36
C THR A 152 11.63 4.00 7.90
N GLY A 153 10.75 3.01 7.69
CA GLY A 153 10.94 1.65 8.19
C GLY A 153 12.20 0.94 7.68
N LEU A 154 12.60 1.15 6.42
CA LEU A 154 13.83 0.55 5.89
C LEU A 154 15.04 1.42 6.21
N PHE A 155 14.97 2.73 5.95
CA PHE A 155 16.15 3.58 5.99
C PHE A 155 16.55 4.04 7.39
N VAL A 156 15.59 4.18 8.28
CA VAL A 156 15.83 4.76 9.62
C VAL A 156 15.60 3.72 10.72
N VAL A 157 14.41 3.13 10.77
CA VAL A 157 14.03 2.17 11.81
C VAL A 157 14.89 0.90 11.79
N SER A 158 15.55 0.58 10.67
CA SER A 158 16.52 -0.53 10.60
C SER A 158 17.70 -0.35 11.56
N GLY A 159 18.06 0.88 11.94
CA GLY A 159 19.09 1.15 12.97
C GLY A 159 18.68 0.58 14.33
N SER A 160 17.49 0.88 14.81
CA SER A 160 16.98 0.33 16.07
C SER A 160 16.82 -1.19 16.04
N THR A 161 16.53 -1.80 14.87
CA THR A 161 16.48 -3.26 14.75
C THR A 161 17.87 -3.88 14.80
N LEU A 162 18.87 -3.20 14.25
CA LEU A 162 20.27 -3.61 14.31
C LEU A 162 20.79 -3.59 15.74
N THR A 163 20.51 -2.52 16.50
CA THR A 163 20.92 -2.41 17.93
C THR A 163 20.18 -3.42 18.80
N ALA A 164 18.88 -3.65 18.58
CA ALA A 164 18.09 -4.54 19.41
C ALA A 164 18.49 -6.02 19.29
N GLY A 165 18.80 -6.51 18.09
CA GLY A 165 19.01 -7.93 17.86
C GLY A 165 20.33 -8.32 17.23
N GLY A 166 21.12 -7.38 16.75
CA GLY A 166 22.32 -7.62 15.95
C GLY A 166 22.02 -7.96 14.48
N PRO A 167 23.08 -8.03 13.63
CA PRO A 167 22.91 -8.16 12.18
C PRO A 167 22.22 -9.46 11.75
N ALA A 168 22.51 -10.58 12.41
CA ALA A 168 21.89 -11.87 12.05
C ALA A 168 20.41 -11.90 12.45
N SER A 169 20.04 -11.46 13.68
CA SER A 169 18.64 -11.39 14.09
C SER A 169 17.83 -10.47 13.20
N MET A 170 18.37 -9.31 12.83
CA MET A 170 17.75 -8.36 11.91
C MET A 170 17.45 -9.04 10.57
N LEU A 171 18.45 -9.66 9.94
CA LEU A 171 18.30 -10.31 8.64
C LEU A 171 17.27 -11.45 8.70
N LEU A 172 17.34 -12.29 9.73
CA LEU A 172 16.41 -13.42 9.92
C LEU A 172 14.97 -12.92 10.19
N ALA A 173 14.77 -11.88 11.01
CA ALA A 173 13.45 -11.33 11.28
C ALA A 173 12.82 -10.71 10.03
N TYR A 174 13.58 -9.94 9.26
CA TYR A 174 13.09 -9.39 7.99
C TYR A 174 12.83 -10.49 6.94
N ALA A 175 13.62 -11.55 6.89
CA ALA A 175 13.36 -12.72 6.04
C ALA A 175 12.08 -13.45 6.46
N PHE A 176 11.85 -13.61 7.78
CA PHE A 176 10.66 -14.25 8.33
C PHE A 176 9.39 -13.45 8.01
N ILE A 177 9.37 -12.14 8.31
CA ILE A 177 8.25 -11.25 7.98
C ILE A 177 8.07 -11.14 6.46
N GLY A 178 9.15 -11.06 5.69
CA GLY A 178 9.09 -11.06 4.23
C GLY A 178 8.44 -12.32 3.65
N GLY A 179 8.78 -13.51 4.18
CA GLY A 179 8.16 -14.78 3.78
C GLY A 179 6.68 -14.85 4.14
N MET A 180 6.31 -14.41 5.35
CA MET A 180 4.92 -14.27 5.78
C MET A 180 4.13 -13.35 4.85
N LEU A 181 4.71 -12.19 4.53
CA LEU A 181 4.09 -11.21 3.66
C LEU A 181 3.99 -11.69 2.21
N TYR A 182 4.97 -12.43 1.70
CA TYR A 182 4.88 -13.06 0.39
C TYR A 182 3.63 -13.96 0.29
N CYS A 183 3.39 -14.80 1.29
CA CYS A 183 2.18 -15.64 1.38
C CYS A 183 0.89 -14.78 1.39
N THR A 184 0.88 -13.72 2.19
CA THR A 184 -0.26 -12.79 2.30
C THR A 184 -0.54 -12.08 0.97
N MET A 185 0.52 -11.61 0.28
CA MET A 185 0.37 -10.91 -1.00
C MET A 185 -0.09 -11.83 -2.12
N GLN A 186 0.31 -13.11 -2.11
CA GLN A 186 -0.22 -14.09 -3.04
C GLN A 186 -1.73 -14.32 -2.83
N ALA A 187 -2.18 -14.38 -1.57
CA ALA A 187 -3.59 -14.49 -1.21
C ALA A 187 -4.38 -13.23 -1.62
N LEU A 188 -3.87 -12.04 -1.29
CA LEU A 188 -4.46 -10.76 -1.67
C LEU A 188 -4.57 -10.61 -3.18
N GLY A 189 -3.54 -11.05 -3.90
CA GLY A 189 -3.49 -10.98 -5.36
C GLY A 189 -4.62 -11.75 -6.02
N GLU A 190 -4.89 -12.96 -5.56
CA GLU A 190 -5.98 -13.75 -6.09
C GLU A 190 -7.34 -13.11 -5.80
N LEU A 191 -7.56 -12.61 -4.58
CA LEU A 191 -8.77 -11.89 -4.21
C LEU A 191 -8.94 -10.59 -5.02
N ALA A 192 -7.91 -9.77 -5.14
CA ALA A 192 -7.98 -8.47 -5.79
C ALA A 192 -8.12 -8.56 -7.33
N VAL A 193 -7.58 -9.61 -7.95
CA VAL A 193 -7.79 -9.88 -9.38
C VAL A 193 -9.20 -10.41 -9.64
N ALA A 194 -9.73 -11.26 -8.74
CA ALA A 194 -11.10 -11.78 -8.84
C ALA A 194 -12.13 -10.67 -8.56
N PHE A 195 -11.93 -9.89 -7.50
CA PHE A 195 -12.85 -8.85 -7.01
C PHE A 195 -12.13 -7.52 -6.81
N PRO A 196 -11.91 -6.74 -7.87
CA PRO A 196 -11.31 -5.39 -7.77
C PRO A 196 -12.36 -4.38 -7.26
N VAL A 197 -12.72 -4.49 -5.98
CA VAL A 197 -13.76 -3.69 -5.30
C VAL A 197 -13.13 -2.64 -4.39
N ALA A 198 -13.89 -1.56 -4.10
CA ALA A 198 -13.46 -0.55 -3.14
C ALA A 198 -13.32 -1.14 -1.74
N GLY A 199 -12.29 -0.72 -1.02
CA GLY A 199 -11.99 -1.22 0.32
C GLY A 199 -11.23 -2.55 0.35
N SER A 200 -11.05 -3.25 -0.80
CA SER A 200 -10.24 -4.47 -0.89
C SER A 200 -10.45 -5.42 0.30
N PHE A 201 -9.44 -5.60 1.16
CA PHE A 201 -9.47 -6.56 2.26
C PHE A 201 -10.51 -6.26 3.35
N SER A 202 -10.94 -5.01 3.59
CA SER A 202 -12.08 -4.73 4.48
C SER A 202 -13.38 -5.27 3.88
N ALA A 203 -13.58 -5.07 2.58
CA ALA A 203 -14.71 -5.62 1.85
C ALA A 203 -14.64 -7.16 1.76
N TYR A 204 -13.44 -7.75 1.63
CA TYR A 204 -13.27 -9.21 1.64
C TYR A 204 -13.57 -9.79 3.03
N SER A 205 -13.14 -9.12 4.11
CA SER A 205 -13.45 -9.55 5.48
C SER A 205 -14.95 -9.50 5.74
N THR A 206 -15.64 -8.44 5.29
CA THR A 206 -17.10 -8.30 5.38
C THR A 206 -17.81 -9.41 4.61
N ARG A 207 -17.35 -9.72 3.37
CA ARG A 207 -17.98 -10.67 2.45
C ARG A 207 -17.73 -12.13 2.83
N PHE A 208 -16.47 -12.47 3.14
CA PHE A 208 -16.04 -13.86 3.30
C PHE A 208 -15.99 -14.33 4.76
N LEU A 209 -15.94 -13.41 5.74
CA LEU A 209 -15.82 -13.75 7.15
C LEU A 209 -17.07 -13.36 7.93
N ASP A 210 -17.15 -12.14 8.39
CA ASP A 210 -18.22 -11.59 9.21
C ASP A 210 -18.25 -10.06 9.04
N PRO A 211 -19.42 -9.43 8.87
CA PRO A 211 -19.51 -7.97 8.78
C PRO A 211 -18.89 -7.23 9.97
N ALA A 212 -18.97 -7.77 11.20
CA ALA A 212 -18.34 -7.16 12.37
C ALA A 212 -16.80 -7.21 12.28
N LEU A 213 -16.25 -8.31 11.75
CA LEU A 213 -14.81 -8.40 11.52
C LEU A 213 -14.38 -7.47 10.38
N GLY A 214 -15.19 -7.35 9.31
CA GLY A 214 -14.97 -6.40 8.23
C GLY A 214 -14.96 -4.95 8.70
N PHE A 215 -15.91 -4.59 9.58
CA PHE A 215 -15.95 -3.29 10.25
C PHE A 215 -14.67 -3.03 11.06
N SER A 216 -14.32 -3.96 11.94
CA SER A 216 -13.14 -3.82 12.81
C SER A 216 -11.85 -3.70 12.01
N MET A 217 -11.65 -4.58 11.00
CA MET A 217 -10.45 -4.54 10.15
C MET A 217 -10.39 -3.30 9.25
N GLY A 218 -11.55 -2.83 8.76
CA GLY A 218 -11.61 -1.61 7.96
C GLY A 218 -11.24 -0.37 8.77
N TRP A 219 -11.77 -0.22 9.97
CA TRP A 219 -11.41 0.88 10.86
C TRP A 219 -9.98 0.76 11.40
N ASN A 220 -9.51 -0.46 11.72
CA ASN A 220 -8.12 -0.70 12.08
C ASN A 220 -7.16 -0.19 10.99
N TYR A 221 -7.44 -0.52 9.73
CA TYR A 221 -6.61 -0.10 8.61
C TYR A 221 -6.72 1.41 8.31
N ALA A 222 -7.91 1.98 8.46
CA ALA A 222 -8.08 3.43 8.35
C ALA A 222 -7.26 4.17 9.41
N LEU A 223 -7.34 3.74 10.69
CA LEU A 223 -6.56 4.30 11.79
C LEU A 223 -5.05 4.12 11.59
N GLN A 224 -4.61 2.94 11.14
CA GLN A 224 -3.20 2.69 10.79
C GLN A 224 -2.64 3.79 9.87
N TRP A 225 -3.34 4.10 8.79
CA TRP A 225 -2.88 5.11 7.83
C TRP A 225 -3.09 6.55 8.31
N LEU A 226 -4.14 6.82 9.10
CA LEU A 226 -4.34 8.12 9.72
C LEU A 226 -3.22 8.44 10.73
N VAL A 227 -2.74 7.44 11.46
CA VAL A 227 -1.64 7.54 12.43
C VAL A 227 -0.26 7.53 11.73
N CYS A 228 -0.13 6.82 10.62
CA CYS A 228 1.10 6.79 9.82
C CYS A 228 1.44 8.17 9.24
N LEU A 229 0.45 8.97 8.88
CA LEU A 229 0.69 10.31 8.30
C LEU A 229 1.47 11.24 9.24
N PRO A 230 1.03 11.52 10.49
CA PRO A 230 1.82 12.34 11.42
C PRO A 230 3.16 11.71 11.75
N LEU A 231 3.28 10.38 11.89
CA LEU A 231 4.54 9.69 12.11
C LEU A 231 5.56 10.04 11.02
N GLU A 232 5.18 9.91 9.76
CA GLU A 232 6.08 10.20 8.63
C GLU A 232 6.42 11.72 8.55
N ILE A 233 5.47 12.60 8.85
CA ILE A 233 5.72 14.05 8.87
C ILE A 233 6.72 14.42 9.98
N ILE A 234 6.58 13.84 11.18
CA ILE A 234 7.50 14.05 12.30
C ILE A 234 8.89 13.53 11.92
N ALA A 235 8.98 12.28 11.42
CA ALA A 235 10.23 11.70 10.97
C ALA A 235 10.91 12.55 9.86
N GLY A 236 10.12 13.07 8.93
CA GLY A 236 10.61 14.00 7.90
C GLY A 236 11.17 15.30 8.48
N SER A 237 10.47 15.89 9.47
CA SER A 237 10.96 17.11 10.13
C SER A 237 12.26 16.89 10.89
N MET A 238 12.43 15.72 11.52
CA MET A 238 13.67 15.35 12.20
C MET A 238 14.81 15.07 11.21
N THR A 239 14.52 14.49 10.04
CA THR A 239 15.52 14.27 9.00
C THR A 239 16.16 15.58 8.50
N VAL A 240 15.42 16.68 8.51
CA VAL A 240 15.96 18.00 8.09
C VAL A 240 17.00 18.54 9.07
N ASN A 241 16.98 18.16 10.34
CA ASN A 241 17.97 18.56 11.33
C ASN A 241 19.41 18.19 10.92
N TYR A 242 19.60 17.18 10.08
CA TYR A 242 20.90 16.83 9.49
C TYR A 242 21.59 18.02 8.80
N TRP A 243 20.83 18.93 8.16
CA TRP A 243 21.39 20.10 7.48
C TRP A 243 21.23 21.40 8.26
N ARG A 244 20.13 21.52 9.04
CA ARG A 244 19.76 22.78 9.71
C ARG A 244 19.03 22.47 11.01
N GLU A 245 19.74 22.62 12.12
CA GLU A 245 19.18 22.46 13.49
C GLU A 245 18.52 23.76 14.02
N ASP A 246 18.84 24.91 13.40
CA ASP A 246 18.41 26.25 13.80
C ASP A 246 16.97 26.59 13.41
N ILE A 247 16.31 25.77 12.59
CA ILE A 247 14.96 26.03 12.09
C ILE A 247 13.93 25.21 12.86
N HIS A 248 12.87 25.89 13.32
CA HIS A 248 11.81 25.26 14.10
C HIS A 248 11.13 24.10 13.31
N ARG A 249 10.97 22.94 13.91
CA ARG A 249 10.44 21.72 13.28
C ARG A 249 9.03 21.92 12.68
N SER A 250 8.16 22.72 13.31
CA SER A 250 6.79 23.00 12.84
C SER A 250 6.73 23.62 11.44
N ILE A 251 7.77 24.33 11.00
CA ILE A 251 7.83 24.87 9.62
C ILE A 251 7.87 23.72 8.63
N PHE A 252 8.71 22.71 8.87
CA PHE A 252 8.82 21.54 7.99
C PHE A 252 7.58 20.67 8.05
N VAL A 253 6.96 20.50 9.23
CA VAL A 253 5.65 19.84 9.39
C VAL A 253 4.61 20.49 8.49
N THR A 254 4.53 21.84 8.50
CA THR A 254 3.60 22.57 7.64
C THR A 254 3.89 22.34 6.15
N VAL A 255 5.15 22.47 5.74
CA VAL A 255 5.56 22.32 4.34
C VAL A 255 5.24 20.92 3.81
N PHE A 256 5.58 19.87 4.57
CA PHE A 256 5.33 18.49 4.16
C PHE A 256 3.83 18.17 4.13
N LEU A 257 3.06 18.59 5.14
CA LEU A 257 1.62 18.39 5.16
C LEU A 257 0.95 19.07 3.96
N VAL A 258 1.29 20.33 3.67
CA VAL A 258 0.73 21.07 2.52
C VAL A 258 1.11 20.38 1.21
N ALA A 259 2.37 19.97 1.04
CA ALA A 259 2.82 19.29 -0.17
C ALA A 259 2.06 17.97 -0.41
N ILE A 260 1.89 17.14 0.63
CA ILE A 260 1.17 15.87 0.59
C ILE A 260 -0.32 16.11 0.24
N VAL A 261 -0.95 17.09 0.88
CA VAL A 261 -2.35 17.43 0.62
C VAL A 261 -2.55 17.91 -0.82
N VAL A 262 -1.68 18.78 -1.32
CA VAL A 262 -1.73 19.28 -2.71
C VAL A 262 -1.64 18.13 -3.71
N ILE A 263 -0.71 17.18 -3.53
CA ILE A 263 -0.57 16.01 -4.41
C ILE A 263 -1.87 15.20 -4.43
N ASN A 264 -2.48 14.94 -3.27
CA ASN A 264 -3.73 14.16 -3.17
C ASN A 264 -4.94 14.91 -3.74
N LEU A 265 -4.97 16.25 -3.68
CA LEU A 265 -6.02 17.07 -4.30
C LEU A 265 -5.93 17.13 -5.84
N VAL A 266 -4.80 16.76 -6.46
CA VAL A 266 -4.73 16.58 -7.93
C VAL A 266 -5.53 15.35 -8.37
N GLY A 267 -5.76 14.38 -7.49
CA GLY A 267 -6.51 13.15 -7.73
C GLY A 267 -5.62 11.93 -7.88
N VAL A 268 -6.24 10.75 -8.15
CA VAL A 268 -5.54 9.47 -8.18
C VAL A 268 -4.44 9.40 -9.25
N ARG A 269 -4.63 10.09 -10.36
CA ARG A 269 -3.58 10.19 -11.39
C ARG A 269 -2.37 10.97 -10.89
N GLY A 270 -2.60 12.09 -10.19
CA GLY A 270 -1.54 12.89 -9.58
C GLY A 270 -0.76 12.10 -8.53
N TYR A 271 -1.47 11.40 -7.64
CA TYR A 271 -0.86 10.45 -6.71
C TYR A 271 0.01 9.42 -7.42
N GLY A 272 -0.52 8.75 -8.47
CA GLY A 272 0.20 7.71 -9.19
C GLY A 272 1.46 8.20 -9.89
N GLU A 273 1.46 9.40 -10.48
CA GLU A 273 2.65 9.97 -11.12
C GLU A 273 3.69 10.45 -10.08
N ALA A 274 3.24 11.06 -8.97
CA ALA A 274 4.14 11.45 -7.88
C ALA A 274 4.83 10.22 -7.27
N GLU A 275 4.06 9.18 -6.96
CA GLU A 275 4.58 7.94 -6.41
C GLU A 275 5.51 7.21 -7.40
N PHE A 276 5.23 7.28 -8.69
CA PHE A 276 6.12 6.76 -9.73
C PHE A 276 7.50 7.45 -9.68
N CYS A 277 7.55 8.78 -9.58
CA CYS A 277 8.80 9.53 -9.49
C CYS A 277 9.55 9.22 -8.18
N PHE A 278 8.86 9.25 -7.05
CA PHE A 278 9.47 8.93 -5.75
C PHE A 278 10.03 7.50 -5.72
N SER A 279 9.29 6.53 -6.24
CA SER A 279 9.71 5.12 -6.26
C SER A 279 10.95 4.90 -7.13
N ILE A 280 11.07 5.55 -8.29
CA ILE A 280 12.27 5.45 -9.13
C ILE A 280 13.51 5.93 -8.36
N LEU A 281 13.41 7.08 -7.68
CA LEU A 281 14.53 7.63 -6.92
C LEU A 281 14.96 6.71 -5.78
N LYS A 282 13.99 6.16 -5.03
CA LYS A 282 14.27 5.16 -3.98
C LYS A 282 14.96 3.92 -4.54
N VAL A 283 14.49 3.39 -5.66
CA VAL A 283 15.06 2.20 -6.32
C VAL A 283 16.50 2.47 -6.73
N ILE A 284 16.76 3.62 -7.37
CA ILE A 284 18.12 4.03 -7.78
C ILE A 284 19.02 4.15 -6.55
N ALA A 285 18.55 4.78 -5.48
CA ALA A 285 19.33 4.97 -4.25
C ALA A 285 19.69 3.64 -3.58
N ILE A 286 18.74 2.70 -3.48
CA ILE A 286 19.01 1.39 -2.88
C ILE A 286 19.98 0.57 -3.74
N ILE A 287 19.82 0.56 -5.07
CA ILE A 287 20.75 -0.13 -5.96
C ILE A 287 22.13 0.52 -5.85
N GLY A 288 22.19 1.85 -5.84
CA GLY A 288 23.43 2.61 -5.63
C GLY A 288 24.11 2.26 -4.31
N PHE A 289 23.34 2.21 -3.21
CA PHE A 289 23.84 1.80 -1.90
C PHE A 289 24.34 0.34 -1.90
N VAL A 290 23.63 -0.58 -2.54
CA VAL A 290 24.07 -1.98 -2.63
C VAL A 290 25.41 -2.09 -3.36
N LEU A 291 25.57 -1.41 -4.49
CA LEU A 291 26.82 -1.40 -5.24
C LEU A 291 27.96 -0.73 -4.42
N LEU A 292 27.69 0.42 -3.84
CA LEU A 292 28.64 1.14 -3.00
C LEU A 292 29.05 0.32 -1.77
N GLY A 293 28.08 -0.27 -1.08
CA GLY A 293 28.32 -1.09 0.11
C GLY A 293 29.19 -2.30 -0.17
N CYS A 294 29.04 -2.93 -1.35
CA CYS A 294 29.97 -3.99 -1.78
C CYS A 294 31.39 -3.45 -1.96
N VAL A 295 31.57 -2.26 -2.54
CA VAL A 295 32.88 -1.65 -2.72
C VAL A 295 33.50 -1.26 -1.36
N ILE A 296 32.73 -0.70 -0.44
CA ILE A 296 33.19 -0.38 0.93
C ILE A 296 33.63 -1.65 1.64
N ASN A 297 32.84 -2.70 1.59
CA ASN A 297 33.09 -3.97 2.29
C ASN A 297 34.40 -4.64 1.86
N ILE A 298 34.76 -4.55 0.57
CA ILE A 298 36.03 -5.12 0.06
C ILE A 298 37.24 -4.21 0.23
N GLY A 299 37.09 -3.05 0.90
CA GLY A 299 38.20 -2.13 1.17
C GLY A 299 38.50 -1.15 0.05
N GLY A 300 37.49 -0.76 -0.76
CA GLY A 300 37.63 0.18 -1.85
C GLY A 300 37.90 1.63 -1.43
N PHE A 301 37.87 1.93 -0.14
CA PHE A 301 38.07 3.28 0.43
C PHE A 301 39.19 3.28 1.48
N PRO A 302 40.00 4.37 1.58
CA PRO A 302 41.26 4.37 2.34
C PRO A 302 41.09 4.34 3.87
N HIS A 303 39.93 4.70 4.41
CA HIS A 303 39.78 4.87 5.85
C HIS A 303 39.57 3.56 6.62
N GLU A 304 38.86 2.56 6.07
CA GLU A 304 38.49 1.37 6.82
C GLU A 304 39.21 0.07 6.35
N GLY A 305 39.79 0.04 5.15
CA GLY A 305 40.39 -1.16 4.58
C GLY A 305 39.35 -2.26 4.34
N TYR A 306 39.76 -3.53 4.34
CA TYR A 306 38.88 -4.67 4.15
C TYR A 306 38.05 -4.96 5.40
N ILE A 307 36.72 -4.81 5.32
CA ILE A 307 35.78 -5.06 6.41
C ILE A 307 35.35 -6.53 6.46
N GLY A 308 34.87 -7.07 5.31
CA GLY A 308 34.40 -8.45 5.22
C GLY A 308 33.26 -8.75 6.19
N GLY A 309 33.46 -9.80 7.00
CA GLY A 309 32.51 -10.19 8.07
C GLY A 309 32.95 -9.82 9.48
N ARG A 310 33.77 -8.79 9.66
CA ARG A 310 34.36 -8.39 10.95
C ARG A 310 33.27 -8.14 12.00
N TYR A 311 32.25 -7.35 11.69
CA TYR A 311 31.18 -7.00 12.62
C TYR A 311 30.20 -8.13 12.98
N TRP A 312 30.27 -9.25 12.27
CA TRP A 312 29.54 -10.47 12.65
C TRP A 312 30.30 -11.32 13.69
N LYS A 313 31.60 -11.04 13.89
CA LYS A 313 32.45 -11.69 14.90
C LYS A 313 32.60 -10.82 16.14
N ASP A 314 32.84 -9.55 15.94
CA ASP A 314 33.03 -8.52 16.97
C ASP A 314 32.29 -7.23 16.54
N PRO A 315 31.26 -6.77 17.29
CA PRO A 315 30.75 -7.25 18.58
C PRO A 315 29.90 -8.52 18.52
N GLY A 316 29.60 -9.08 17.34
CA GLY A 316 28.93 -10.36 17.18
C GLY A 316 27.70 -10.32 16.27
N ALA A 317 27.23 -11.51 15.88
CA ALA A 317 26.11 -11.66 14.94
C ALA A 317 24.75 -11.47 15.62
N PHE A 318 24.62 -11.76 16.91
CA PHE A 318 23.38 -11.71 17.68
C PHE A 318 23.54 -10.82 18.92
N ASN A 319 22.57 -9.95 19.15
CA ASN A 319 22.42 -9.18 20.38
C ASN A 319 21.11 -9.59 21.07
N ASN A 320 21.10 -9.64 22.42
CA ASN A 320 19.95 -10.00 23.26
C ASN A 320 19.32 -11.38 22.92
N GLY A 321 20.03 -12.26 22.23
CA GLY A 321 19.62 -13.64 21.93
C GLY A 321 18.27 -13.75 21.24
N PHE A 322 17.48 -14.77 21.60
CA PHE A 322 16.16 -15.01 20.99
C PHE A 322 15.14 -13.90 21.28
N LYS A 323 15.27 -13.22 22.41
CA LYS A 323 14.41 -12.09 22.78
C LYS A 323 14.65 -10.90 21.86
N GLY A 324 15.92 -10.58 21.56
CA GLY A 324 16.30 -9.55 20.59
C GLY A 324 15.71 -9.84 19.19
N PHE A 325 15.75 -11.10 18.76
CA PHE A 325 15.12 -11.53 17.51
C PHE A 325 13.60 -11.28 17.50
N CYS A 326 12.88 -11.62 18.58
CA CYS A 326 11.44 -11.42 18.68
C CYS A 326 11.03 -9.94 18.74
N THR A 327 11.82 -9.10 19.40
CA THR A 327 11.56 -7.66 19.53
C THR A 327 11.56 -6.93 18.18
N ILE A 328 12.28 -7.46 17.19
CA ILE A 328 12.37 -6.86 15.84
C ILE A 328 11.07 -7.05 15.02
N PHE A 329 10.23 -8.01 15.33
CA PHE A 329 9.12 -8.41 14.43
C PHE A 329 8.14 -7.29 14.08
N VAL A 330 7.68 -6.51 15.05
CA VAL A 330 6.72 -5.41 14.78
C VAL A 330 7.39 -4.28 14.03
N THR A 331 8.63 -3.98 14.36
CA THR A 331 9.43 -2.98 13.67
C THR A 331 9.69 -3.40 12.21
N ALA A 332 10.02 -4.67 11.99
CA ALA A 332 10.15 -5.22 10.64
C ALA A 332 8.79 -5.22 9.90
N ALA A 333 7.68 -5.54 10.57
CA ALA A 333 6.35 -5.45 9.99
C ALA A 333 6.03 -4.02 9.57
N PHE A 334 6.35 -3.01 10.40
CA PHE A 334 6.20 -1.61 10.03
C PHE A 334 6.98 -1.27 8.76
N ALA A 335 8.22 -1.73 8.63
CA ALA A 335 9.06 -1.49 7.45
C ALA A 335 8.45 -2.07 6.16
N PHE A 336 7.63 -3.13 6.26
CA PHE A 336 6.92 -3.73 5.14
C PHE A 336 5.50 -3.19 4.94
N THR A 337 4.97 -2.37 5.86
CA THR A 337 3.61 -1.82 5.79
C THR A 337 3.38 -1.09 4.47
N GLY A 338 2.18 -1.28 3.90
CA GLY A 338 1.74 -0.62 2.67
C GLY A 338 1.97 -1.43 1.39
N ILE A 339 2.63 -2.58 1.44
CA ILE A 339 2.71 -3.48 0.27
C ILE A 339 1.29 -3.86 -0.18
N GLU A 340 0.36 -4.02 0.76
CA GLU A 340 -1.05 -4.32 0.52
C GLU A 340 -1.84 -3.18 -0.16
N LEU A 341 -1.32 -1.95 -0.21
CA LEU A 341 -1.92 -0.84 -0.95
C LEU A 341 -2.17 -1.16 -2.43
N VAL A 342 -1.38 -2.06 -3.01
CA VAL A 342 -1.61 -2.60 -4.37
C VAL A 342 -3.01 -3.22 -4.48
N GLY A 343 -3.47 -3.91 -3.43
CA GLY A 343 -4.82 -4.47 -3.37
C GLY A 343 -5.89 -3.38 -3.31
N LEU A 344 -5.67 -2.32 -2.54
CA LEU A 344 -6.58 -1.17 -2.46
C LEU A 344 -6.62 -0.41 -3.79
N ALA A 345 -5.46 -0.19 -4.42
CA ALA A 345 -5.33 0.47 -5.72
C ALA A 345 -5.95 -0.34 -6.88
N ALA A 346 -6.28 -1.62 -6.67
CA ALA A 346 -6.93 -2.47 -7.68
C ALA A 346 -8.29 -1.92 -8.14
N ALA A 347 -9.05 -1.29 -7.26
CA ALA A 347 -10.34 -0.69 -7.56
C ALA A 347 -10.23 0.50 -8.52
N GLU A 348 -9.11 1.24 -8.47
CA GLU A 348 -8.82 2.41 -9.29
C GLU A 348 -7.92 2.09 -10.50
N ALA A 349 -7.60 0.82 -10.72
CA ALA A 349 -6.79 0.36 -11.84
C ALA A 349 -7.59 0.31 -13.15
N VAL A 350 -6.97 0.78 -14.25
CA VAL A 350 -7.56 0.68 -15.60
C VAL A 350 -7.77 -0.77 -16.00
N ASN A 351 -6.74 -1.61 -15.84
CA ASN A 351 -6.76 -3.04 -16.20
C ASN A 351 -6.20 -3.91 -15.06
N PRO A 352 -6.96 -4.14 -13.97
CA PRO A 352 -6.47 -4.87 -12.80
C PRO A 352 -6.02 -6.29 -13.12
N ARG A 353 -6.71 -7.01 -14.01
CA ARG A 353 -6.35 -8.38 -14.42
C ARG A 353 -4.98 -8.53 -15.05
N LYS A 354 -4.49 -7.50 -15.75
CA LYS A 354 -3.17 -7.53 -16.40
C LYS A 354 -2.09 -6.94 -15.49
N SER A 355 -2.40 -5.87 -14.79
CA SER A 355 -1.41 -5.11 -14.03
C SER A 355 -1.15 -5.65 -12.63
N LEU A 356 -2.18 -6.17 -11.91
CA LEU A 356 -2.00 -6.71 -10.57
C LEU A 356 -1.11 -7.96 -10.51
N PRO A 357 -1.29 -8.99 -11.36
CA PRO A 357 -0.42 -10.17 -11.30
C PRO A 357 1.06 -9.82 -11.44
N THR A 358 1.37 -8.86 -12.31
CA THR A 358 2.76 -8.39 -12.47
C THR A 358 3.24 -7.66 -11.22
N ALA A 359 2.44 -6.74 -10.67
CA ALA A 359 2.79 -6.01 -9.45
C ALA A 359 3.02 -6.94 -8.26
N ILE A 360 2.17 -7.96 -8.09
CA ILE A 360 2.30 -8.93 -6.99
C ILE A 360 3.54 -9.80 -7.12
N LYS A 361 3.90 -10.23 -8.33
CA LYS A 361 5.14 -10.98 -8.55
C LYS A 361 6.38 -10.15 -8.23
N GLN A 362 6.35 -8.84 -8.46
CA GLN A 362 7.45 -7.94 -8.14
C GLN A 362 7.68 -7.78 -6.63
N VAL A 363 6.70 -8.11 -5.77
CA VAL A 363 6.86 -8.11 -4.31
C VAL A 363 8.01 -9.02 -3.87
N PHE A 364 8.21 -10.17 -4.50
CA PHE A 364 9.34 -11.06 -4.19
C PHE A 364 10.69 -10.34 -4.39
N TRP A 365 10.87 -9.67 -5.52
CA TRP A 365 12.10 -8.93 -5.81
C TRP A 365 12.30 -7.75 -4.87
N ARG A 366 11.21 -7.08 -4.48
CA ARG A 366 11.24 -6.02 -3.48
C ARG A 366 11.77 -6.53 -2.14
N ILE A 367 11.20 -7.62 -1.63
CA ILE A 367 11.63 -8.22 -0.36
C ILE A 367 13.10 -8.62 -0.45
N THR A 368 13.49 -9.30 -1.52
CA THR A 368 14.85 -9.81 -1.65
C THR A 368 15.87 -8.69 -1.83
N LEU A 369 15.68 -7.79 -2.81
CA LEU A 369 16.69 -6.80 -3.18
C LEU A 369 16.73 -5.63 -2.18
N PHE A 370 15.55 -5.07 -1.82
CA PHE A 370 15.52 -3.83 -1.06
C PHE A 370 15.64 -4.07 0.45
N TYR A 371 15.22 -5.23 0.94
CA TYR A 371 15.32 -5.55 2.37
C TYR A 371 16.47 -6.52 2.64
N LEU A 372 16.43 -7.74 2.14
CA LEU A 372 17.43 -8.74 2.56
C LEU A 372 18.85 -8.39 2.12
N ILE A 373 19.05 -7.98 0.85
CA ILE A 373 20.41 -7.66 0.38
C ILE A 373 20.92 -6.36 1.00
N SER A 374 20.10 -5.30 1.06
CA SER A 374 20.53 -4.03 1.63
C SER A 374 20.81 -4.13 3.13
N LEU A 375 19.95 -4.83 3.90
CA LEU A 375 20.14 -5.02 5.33
C LEU A 375 21.30 -5.99 5.65
N ALA A 376 21.55 -6.98 4.78
CA ALA A 376 22.75 -7.81 4.89
C ALA A 376 24.02 -6.97 4.77
N LEU A 377 24.05 -6.04 3.79
CA LEU A 377 25.18 -5.11 3.66
C LEU A 377 25.28 -4.15 4.84
N VAL A 378 24.16 -3.59 5.29
CA VAL A 378 24.13 -2.76 6.51
C VAL A 378 24.76 -3.50 7.69
N GLY A 379 24.34 -4.76 7.92
CA GLY A 379 24.89 -5.58 9.01
C GLY A 379 26.35 -6.00 8.82
N LEU A 380 26.90 -5.93 7.59
CA LEU A 380 28.34 -6.13 7.32
C LEU A 380 29.15 -4.85 7.52
N LEU A 381 28.54 -3.66 7.32
CA LEU A 381 29.24 -2.37 7.30
C LEU A 381 29.14 -1.62 8.61
N VAL A 382 28.08 -1.85 9.41
CA VAL A 382 27.82 -1.10 10.65
C VAL A 382 27.69 -2.06 11.81
N PRO A 383 28.51 -1.91 12.88
CA PRO A 383 28.36 -2.70 14.10
C PRO A 383 27.13 -2.23 14.89
N TYR A 384 26.45 -3.15 15.57
CA TYR A 384 25.23 -2.81 16.32
C TYR A 384 25.46 -1.93 17.55
N ASN A 385 26.70 -1.82 18.03
CA ASN A 385 27.13 -0.96 19.13
C ASN A 385 27.74 0.38 18.66
N HIS A 386 27.50 0.79 17.39
CA HIS A 386 28.01 2.06 16.87
C HIS A 386 27.47 3.23 17.71
N PRO A 387 28.32 4.21 18.09
CA PRO A 387 27.90 5.33 18.97
C PRO A 387 26.69 6.10 18.44
N ASP A 388 26.67 6.41 17.15
CA ASP A 388 25.57 7.16 16.54
C ASP A 388 24.24 6.38 16.52
N LEU A 389 24.29 5.04 16.55
CA LEU A 389 23.08 4.22 16.69
C LEU A 389 22.59 4.20 18.14
N LEU A 390 23.51 4.18 19.12
CA LEU A 390 23.18 4.11 20.55
C LEU A 390 22.82 5.49 21.12
N GLY A 391 23.41 6.57 20.58
CA GLY A 391 23.18 7.95 20.98
C GLY A 391 21.96 8.60 20.33
N ALA A 392 21.21 7.89 19.49
CA ALA A 392 20.04 8.41 18.83
C ALA A 392 18.94 8.78 19.84
N GLU A 393 18.52 10.04 19.87
CA GLU A 393 17.38 10.48 20.69
C GLU A 393 16.07 9.78 20.30
N SER A 394 15.96 9.38 19.04
CA SER A 394 14.78 8.70 18.45
C SER A 394 15.20 7.83 17.28
N PHE A 395 14.43 6.75 17.04
CA PHE A 395 14.57 5.96 15.81
C PHE A 395 14.35 6.77 14.52
N ALA A 396 13.77 7.96 14.60
CA ALA A 396 13.54 8.85 13.45
C ALA A 396 14.70 9.83 13.20
N ASP A 397 15.77 9.76 13.98
CA ASP A 397 16.96 10.56 13.74
C ASP A 397 17.68 10.08 12.48
N ALA A 398 17.81 10.95 11.49
CA ALA A 398 18.46 10.61 10.23
C ALA A 398 19.96 10.39 10.36
N SER A 399 20.62 10.99 11.35
CA SER A 399 22.03 10.77 11.67
C SER A 399 22.28 9.35 12.15
N SER A 400 21.26 8.69 12.73
CA SER A 400 21.30 7.30 13.18
C SER A 400 20.87 6.29 12.11
N SER A 401 20.64 6.74 10.86
CA SER A 401 20.37 5.82 9.77
C SER A 401 21.58 4.95 9.45
N PRO A 402 21.50 3.62 9.56
CA PRO A 402 22.65 2.76 9.29
C PRO A 402 23.14 2.85 7.84
N PHE A 403 22.28 3.29 6.92
CA PHE A 403 22.66 3.57 5.54
C PHE A 403 23.56 4.81 5.43
N VAL A 404 23.30 5.83 6.23
CA VAL A 404 24.09 7.07 6.29
C VAL A 404 25.40 6.79 6.99
N ILE A 405 25.36 6.13 8.16
CA ILE A 405 26.54 5.75 8.95
C ILE A 405 27.52 4.93 8.12
N ALA A 406 27.04 3.94 7.35
CA ALA A 406 27.90 3.12 6.48
C ALA A 406 28.64 3.94 5.40
N ILE A 407 28.05 5.04 4.93
CA ILE A 407 28.66 5.92 3.93
C ILE A 407 29.63 6.89 4.59
N GLU A 408 29.30 7.43 5.77
CA GLU A 408 30.13 8.35 6.55
C GLU A 408 31.41 7.67 7.03
N SER A 409 31.30 6.43 7.54
CA SER A 409 32.45 5.63 7.97
C SER A 409 33.45 5.38 6.82
N ALA A 410 32.98 5.33 5.56
CA ALA A 410 33.84 5.21 4.40
C ALA A 410 34.58 6.51 4.05
N GLY A 411 34.33 7.63 4.76
CA GLY A 411 34.99 8.93 4.53
C GLY A 411 34.48 9.70 3.31
N ILE A 412 33.25 9.44 2.85
CA ILE A 412 32.67 10.10 1.68
C ILE A 412 31.88 11.34 2.12
N ALA A 413 32.36 12.54 1.82
CA ALA A 413 31.82 13.79 2.38
C ALA A 413 30.44 14.21 1.86
N ILE A 414 30.11 13.94 0.59
CA ILE A 414 28.88 14.49 -0.05
C ILE A 414 27.73 13.49 -0.03
N LEU A 415 28.02 12.22 -0.11
CA LEU A 415 27.03 11.18 -0.33
C LEU A 415 26.06 10.94 0.86
N PRO A 416 26.47 11.12 2.13
CA PRO A 416 25.58 11.08 3.28
C PRO A 416 24.43 12.08 3.16
N GLY A 417 24.73 13.33 2.77
CA GLY A 417 23.72 14.37 2.53
C GLY A 417 22.75 13.99 1.40
N ILE A 418 23.24 13.39 0.29
CA ILE A 418 22.39 12.90 -0.79
C ILE A 418 21.49 11.76 -0.27
N MET A 419 22.04 10.84 0.54
CA MET A 419 21.28 9.74 1.11
C MET A 419 20.17 10.25 2.05
N ASN A 420 20.46 11.23 2.89
CA ASN A 420 19.46 11.88 3.73
C ASN A 420 18.36 12.59 2.91
N ALA A 421 18.70 13.22 1.78
CA ALA A 421 17.71 13.79 0.88
C ALA A 421 16.79 12.71 0.26
N VAL A 422 17.33 11.54 -0.06
CA VAL A 422 16.53 10.38 -0.50
C VAL A 422 15.65 9.85 0.63
N ILE A 423 16.16 9.78 1.86
CA ILE A 423 15.38 9.38 3.05
C ILE A 423 14.22 10.35 3.26
N LEU A 424 14.47 11.65 3.25
CA LEU A 424 13.44 12.68 3.39
C LEU A 424 12.34 12.54 2.32
N MET A 425 12.74 12.32 1.08
CA MET A 425 11.80 12.12 -0.03
C MET A 425 11.02 10.81 0.11
N ALA A 426 11.67 9.77 0.64
CA ALA A 426 11.02 8.47 0.90
C ALA A 426 9.97 8.60 2.00
N VAL A 427 10.25 9.35 3.07
CA VAL A 427 9.33 9.67 4.15
C VAL A 427 8.10 10.43 3.63
N VAL A 428 8.30 11.50 2.87
CA VAL A 428 7.19 12.28 2.26
C VAL A 428 6.34 11.41 1.34
N SER A 429 6.93 10.47 0.60
CA SER A 429 6.21 9.52 -0.25
C SER A 429 5.33 8.56 0.56
N VAL A 430 5.80 8.05 1.71
CA VAL A 430 4.97 7.20 2.58
C VAL A 430 3.84 8.02 3.19
N GLY A 431 4.08 9.26 3.63
CA GLY A 431 3.05 10.20 4.06
C GLY A 431 1.99 10.47 2.98
N ASN A 432 2.42 10.61 1.72
CA ASN A 432 1.50 10.72 0.58
C ASN A 432 0.65 9.46 0.40
N SER A 433 1.25 8.28 0.55
CA SER A 433 0.55 6.99 0.52
C SER A 433 -0.39 6.79 1.72
N ALA A 434 -0.09 7.41 2.87
CA ALA A 434 -0.95 7.38 4.05
C ALA A 434 -2.29 8.12 3.82
N VAL A 435 -2.25 9.28 3.16
CA VAL A 435 -3.48 9.99 2.77
C VAL A 435 -4.26 9.19 1.71
N PHE A 436 -3.56 8.55 0.77
CA PHE A 436 -4.20 7.67 -0.22
C PHE A 436 -4.89 6.49 0.46
N GLY A 437 -4.20 5.74 1.33
CA GLY A 437 -4.70 4.55 2.02
C GLY A 437 -5.89 4.85 2.93
N SER A 438 -5.75 5.86 3.81
CA SER A 438 -6.80 6.25 4.77
C SER A 438 -8.06 6.75 4.06
N SER A 439 -7.92 7.67 3.09
CA SER A 439 -9.08 8.28 2.43
C SER A 439 -9.91 7.28 1.62
N ARG A 440 -9.27 6.34 0.92
CA ARG A 440 -9.98 5.29 0.16
C ARG A 440 -10.64 4.26 1.07
N THR A 441 -10.00 3.94 2.19
CA THR A 441 -10.57 3.02 3.18
C THR A 441 -11.79 3.62 3.86
N LEU A 442 -11.73 4.88 4.29
CA LEU A 442 -12.86 5.59 4.88
C LEU A 442 -14.04 5.70 3.91
N ALA A 443 -13.78 6.05 2.64
CA ALA A 443 -14.82 6.09 1.62
C ALA A 443 -15.44 4.71 1.37
N ALA A 444 -14.64 3.66 1.32
CA ALA A 444 -15.11 2.30 1.12
C ALA A 444 -15.92 1.77 2.32
N LEU A 445 -15.57 2.15 3.55
CA LEU A 445 -16.37 1.85 4.75
C LEU A 445 -17.74 2.53 4.68
N ALA A 446 -17.81 3.77 4.17
CA ALA A 446 -19.08 4.45 3.95
C ALA A 446 -19.91 3.78 2.84
N ASP A 447 -19.29 3.32 1.74
CA ASP A 447 -19.94 2.55 0.68
C ASP A 447 -20.50 1.21 1.21
N GLN A 448 -19.80 0.58 2.18
CA GLN A 448 -20.27 -0.63 2.87
C GLN A 448 -21.37 -0.36 3.90
N GLY A 449 -21.68 0.90 4.22
CA GLY A 449 -22.60 1.24 5.31
C GLY A 449 -22.01 1.05 6.71
N GLN A 450 -20.68 0.93 6.82
CA GLN A 450 -19.92 0.72 8.06
C GLN A 450 -19.27 2.02 8.59
N ALA A 451 -19.52 3.14 7.93
CA ALA A 451 -19.09 4.46 8.36
C ALA A 451 -20.16 5.51 7.99
N PRO A 452 -20.10 6.72 8.57
CA PRO A 452 -21.03 7.80 8.22
C PRO A 452 -21.03 8.10 6.72
N LYS A 453 -22.21 8.25 6.12
CA LYS A 453 -22.40 8.45 4.67
C LYS A 453 -21.63 9.65 4.11
N ILE A 454 -21.31 10.64 4.94
CA ILE A 454 -20.55 11.82 4.55
C ILE A 454 -19.14 11.47 4.07
N LEU A 455 -18.52 10.41 4.62
CA LEU A 455 -17.20 9.92 4.22
C LEU A 455 -17.18 9.32 2.80
N GLY A 456 -18.34 8.88 2.32
CA GLY A 456 -18.53 8.41 0.93
C GLY A 456 -18.70 9.53 -0.09
N TYR A 457 -18.47 10.80 0.29
CA TYR A 457 -18.54 11.90 -0.66
C TYR A 457 -17.36 11.86 -1.64
N VAL A 458 -17.65 11.63 -2.91
CA VAL A 458 -16.70 11.64 -4.01
C VAL A 458 -17.05 12.76 -4.98
N ASP A 459 -16.07 13.55 -5.36
CA ASP A 459 -16.24 14.68 -6.28
C ASP A 459 -16.28 14.24 -7.76
N ARG A 460 -16.42 15.19 -8.70
CA ARG A 460 -16.46 14.94 -10.14
C ARG A 460 -15.19 14.29 -10.71
N ARG A 461 -14.04 14.48 -10.05
CA ARG A 461 -12.76 13.86 -10.41
C ARG A 461 -12.52 12.52 -9.73
N GLY A 462 -13.50 12.00 -8.96
CA GLY A 462 -13.38 10.74 -8.25
C GLY A 462 -12.51 10.81 -6.99
N ARG A 463 -12.39 11.99 -6.36
CA ARG A 463 -11.62 12.19 -5.12
C ARG A 463 -12.54 12.11 -3.90
N PRO A 464 -12.22 11.33 -2.87
CA PRO A 464 -12.99 11.27 -1.62
C PRO A 464 -12.60 12.44 -0.70
N LEU A 465 -13.10 13.65 -1.01
CA LEU A 465 -12.65 14.90 -0.40
C LEU A 465 -12.80 14.93 1.12
N ILE A 466 -13.95 14.51 1.67
CA ILE A 466 -14.17 14.53 3.13
C ILE A 466 -13.17 13.61 3.83
N SER A 467 -12.91 12.44 3.27
CA SER A 467 -11.94 11.52 3.82
C SER A 467 -10.50 12.05 3.72
N ILE A 468 -10.17 12.81 2.66
CA ILE A 468 -8.88 13.51 2.54
C ILE A 468 -8.77 14.61 3.61
N LEU A 469 -9.83 15.38 3.87
CA LEU A 469 -9.83 16.40 4.92
C LEU A 469 -9.63 15.80 6.32
N ILE A 470 -10.24 14.65 6.60
CA ILE A 470 -10.01 13.94 7.87
C ILE A 470 -8.56 13.50 7.97
N ALA A 471 -7.99 12.91 6.91
CA ALA A 471 -6.57 12.54 6.92
C ALA A 471 -5.67 13.76 7.15
N THR A 472 -5.99 14.91 6.52
CA THR A 472 -5.28 16.17 6.75
C THR A 472 -5.39 16.63 8.21
N ALA A 473 -6.58 16.52 8.81
CA ALA A 473 -6.77 16.86 10.23
C ALA A 473 -5.93 15.97 11.15
N PHE A 474 -5.81 14.67 10.86
CA PHE A 474 -4.87 13.78 11.57
C PHE A 474 -3.41 14.16 11.32
N GLY A 475 -3.08 14.65 10.12
CA GLY A 475 -1.74 15.17 9.81
C GLY A 475 -1.30 16.34 10.70
N LEU A 476 -2.25 17.11 11.26
CA LEU A 476 -1.95 18.16 12.25
C LEU A 476 -1.35 17.61 13.55
N LEU A 477 -1.55 16.32 13.86
CA LEU A 477 -0.85 15.68 14.97
C LEU A 477 0.68 15.67 14.77
N GLY A 478 1.17 15.94 13.55
CA GLY A 478 2.58 16.14 13.29
C GLY A 478 3.21 17.28 14.09
N TYR A 479 2.40 18.27 14.54
CA TYR A 479 2.88 19.33 15.44
C TYR A 479 3.24 18.84 16.87
N LEU A 480 2.88 17.59 17.21
CA LEU A 480 3.38 16.96 18.44
C LEU A 480 4.91 16.74 18.40
N ALA A 481 5.57 16.94 17.25
CA ALA A 481 7.02 16.98 17.12
C ALA A 481 7.71 18.07 17.99
N ASP A 482 6.94 19.11 18.35
CA ASP A 482 7.44 20.23 19.15
C ASP A 482 7.30 19.99 20.67
N LEU A 483 6.77 18.83 21.10
CA LEU A 483 6.72 18.47 22.53
C LEU A 483 8.12 18.11 23.05
N ASP A 484 8.29 18.16 24.37
CA ASP A 484 9.55 17.89 25.06
C ASP A 484 10.06 16.44 24.83
N GLN A 485 9.17 15.49 24.48
CA GLN A 485 9.50 14.08 24.25
C GLN A 485 8.92 13.55 22.92
N PRO A 486 9.41 14.01 21.78
CA PRO A 486 8.90 13.59 20.47
C PRO A 486 9.16 12.10 20.18
N SER A 487 10.21 11.52 20.77
CA SER A 487 10.57 10.10 20.62
C SER A 487 9.52 9.15 21.18
N GLU A 488 8.91 9.49 22.32
CA GLU A 488 7.84 8.68 22.91
C GLU A 488 6.58 8.67 22.03
N VAL A 489 6.20 9.83 21.51
CA VAL A 489 5.07 9.95 20.56
C VAL A 489 5.33 9.10 19.32
N LEU A 490 6.52 9.16 18.75
CA LEU A 490 6.89 8.35 17.58
C LEU A 490 6.82 6.85 17.86
N ASN A 491 7.28 6.40 19.04
CA ASN A 491 7.19 5.00 19.43
C ASN A 491 5.74 4.51 19.52
N TRP A 492 4.83 5.32 20.06
CA TRP A 492 3.40 5.03 20.09
C TRP A 492 2.80 4.91 18.69
N LEU A 493 3.09 5.88 17.82
CA LEU A 493 2.58 5.89 16.44
C LEU A 493 3.10 4.70 15.64
N LEU A 494 4.38 4.32 15.82
CA LEU A 494 5.01 3.18 15.18
C LEU A 494 4.39 1.86 15.65
N ALA A 495 4.21 1.68 16.96
CA ALA A 495 3.63 0.46 17.52
C ALA A 495 2.20 0.23 17.00
N ILE A 496 1.36 1.27 16.98
CA ILE A 496 0.00 1.20 16.43
C ILE A 496 0.03 0.81 14.95
N THR A 497 0.88 1.47 14.16
CA THR A 497 0.95 1.24 12.71
C THR A 497 1.44 -0.16 12.37
N GLY A 498 2.53 -0.60 13.02
CA GLY A 498 3.13 -1.92 12.75
C GLY A 498 2.22 -3.07 13.15
N LEU A 499 1.63 -3.01 14.36
CA LEU A 499 0.77 -4.08 14.86
C LEU A 499 -0.55 -4.18 14.08
N SER A 500 -1.13 -3.03 13.68
CA SER A 500 -2.33 -2.98 12.83
C SER A 500 -2.14 -3.69 11.49
N SER A 501 -0.94 -3.62 10.91
CA SER A 501 -0.60 -4.30 9.67
C SER A 501 -0.69 -5.82 9.80
N ILE A 502 -0.20 -6.39 10.91
CA ILE A 502 -0.22 -7.83 11.16
C ILE A 502 -1.65 -8.35 11.23
N PHE A 503 -2.55 -7.64 11.91
CA PHE A 503 -3.98 -8.00 11.94
C PHE A 503 -4.62 -7.93 10.56
N THR A 504 -4.31 -6.92 9.77
CA THR A 504 -4.78 -6.79 8.40
C THR A 504 -4.31 -7.96 7.54
N TRP A 505 -3.02 -8.34 7.61
CA TRP A 505 -2.47 -9.45 6.84
C TRP A 505 -3.05 -10.79 7.27
N ALA A 506 -3.28 -11.01 8.58
CA ALA A 506 -3.97 -12.19 9.08
C ALA A 506 -5.40 -12.29 8.52
N SER A 507 -6.13 -11.17 8.47
CA SER A 507 -7.50 -11.13 7.93
C SER A 507 -7.54 -11.45 6.43
N ILE A 508 -6.54 -11.01 5.65
CA ILE A 508 -6.41 -11.32 4.21
C ILE A 508 -6.21 -12.82 4.01
N CYS A 509 -5.31 -13.44 4.78
CA CYS A 509 -5.06 -14.88 4.72
C CYS A 509 -6.33 -15.68 5.06
N LEU A 510 -7.04 -15.30 6.12
CA LEU A 510 -8.27 -15.95 6.56
C LEU A 510 -9.40 -15.78 5.53
N ALA A 511 -9.55 -14.58 4.95
CA ALA A 511 -10.53 -14.32 3.89
C ALA A 511 -10.26 -15.18 2.64
N HIS A 512 -9.00 -15.33 2.23
CA HIS A 512 -8.63 -16.18 1.11
C HIS A 512 -8.91 -17.66 1.36
N ILE A 513 -8.63 -18.18 2.57
CA ILE A 513 -8.95 -19.55 2.93
C ILE A 513 -10.46 -19.79 2.81
N ARG A 514 -11.29 -18.88 3.32
CA ARG A 514 -12.75 -19.00 3.25
C ARG A 514 -13.28 -18.82 1.83
N PHE A 515 -12.72 -17.89 1.06
CA PHE A 515 -13.04 -17.72 -0.35
C PHE A 515 -12.83 -19.03 -1.13
N ARG A 516 -11.68 -19.67 -0.98
CA ARG A 516 -11.37 -20.93 -1.67
C ARG A 516 -12.27 -22.08 -1.22
N LYS A 517 -12.61 -22.15 0.08
CA LYS A 517 -13.59 -23.12 0.58
C LYS A 517 -14.98 -22.89 0.00
N ALA A 518 -15.45 -21.65 -0.03
CA ALA A 518 -16.75 -21.30 -0.63
C ALA A 518 -16.78 -21.62 -2.13
N TRP A 519 -15.67 -21.35 -2.83
CA TRP A 519 -15.51 -21.67 -4.24
C TRP A 519 -15.72 -23.16 -4.52
N ALA A 520 -15.12 -24.01 -3.70
CA ALA A 520 -15.26 -25.46 -3.80
C ALA A 520 -16.68 -25.95 -3.42
N VAL A 521 -17.27 -25.42 -2.32
CA VAL A 521 -18.60 -25.80 -1.85
C VAL A 521 -19.68 -25.45 -2.88
N GLN A 522 -19.54 -24.31 -3.57
CA GLN A 522 -20.45 -23.89 -4.62
C GLN A 522 -20.16 -24.56 -5.99
N GLY A 523 -19.26 -25.57 -6.03
CA GLY A 523 -19.00 -26.38 -7.22
C GLY A 523 -18.31 -25.64 -8.38
N ARG A 524 -17.60 -24.53 -8.09
CA ARG A 524 -16.96 -23.74 -9.14
C ARG A 524 -15.57 -24.25 -9.50
N SER A 525 -15.24 -24.24 -10.80
CA SER A 525 -13.92 -24.60 -11.30
C SER A 525 -12.91 -23.48 -11.02
N LEU A 526 -11.67 -23.86 -10.64
CA LEU A 526 -10.57 -22.91 -10.47
C LEU A 526 -10.13 -22.26 -11.79
N ASP A 527 -10.48 -22.84 -12.93
CA ASP A 527 -10.20 -22.30 -14.25
C ASP A 527 -10.94 -21.00 -14.54
N GLU A 528 -11.99 -20.70 -13.77
CA GLU A 528 -12.69 -19.42 -13.85
C GLU A 528 -11.87 -18.24 -13.28
N LEU A 529 -10.85 -18.52 -12.47
CA LEU A 529 -9.99 -17.51 -11.86
C LEU A 529 -8.90 -17.08 -12.83
N SER A 530 -8.83 -15.79 -13.13
CA SER A 530 -7.82 -15.22 -14.04
C SER A 530 -6.39 -15.24 -13.47
N TYR A 531 -6.28 -15.33 -12.15
CA TYR A 531 -5.01 -15.42 -11.42
C TYR A 531 -5.18 -16.40 -10.26
N LEU A 532 -4.25 -17.32 -10.15
CA LEU A 532 -4.15 -18.26 -9.05
C LEU A 532 -2.92 -17.94 -8.21
N SER A 533 -3.09 -17.91 -6.90
CA SER A 533 -1.99 -17.76 -5.94
C SER A 533 -0.95 -18.89 -6.13
N GLN A 534 0.32 -18.54 -6.28
CA GLN A 534 1.41 -19.53 -6.41
C GLN A 534 1.55 -20.37 -5.13
N ALA A 535 1.36 -19.75 -3.96
CA ALA A 535 1.40 -20.42 -2.68
C ALA A 535 0.09 -21.17 -2.33
N GLY A 536 -0.99 -20.92 -3.09
CA GLY A 536 -2.29 -21.55 -2.91
C GLY A 536 -2.89 -21.32 -1.52
N VAL A 537 -3.81 -22.19 -1.12
CA VAL A 537 -4.43 -22.17 0.21
C VAL A 537 -3.43 -22.52 1.32
N THR A 538 -2.47 -23.38 1.03
CA THR A 538 -1.39 -23.77 1.98
C THR A 538 -0.58 -22.53 2.37
N GLY A 539 -0.21 -21.67 1.41
CA GLY A 539 0.46 -20.42 1.70
C GLY A 539 -0.35 -19.51 2.63
N SER A 540 -1.68 -19.45 2.46
CA SER A 540 -2.53 -18.65 3.34
C SER A 540 -2.61 -19.23 4.76
N TRP A 541 -2.57 -20.55 4.94
CA TRP A 541 -2.48 -21.17 6.27
C TRP A 541 -1.12 -20.88 6.92
N ILE A 542 -0.03 -20.98 6.17
CA ILE A 542 1.33 -20.62 6.64
C ILE A 542 1.35 -19.15 7.02
N GLY A 543 0.87 -18.24 6.15
CA GLY A 543 0.82 -16.81 6.43
C GLY A 543 0.00 -16.49 7.69
N LEU A 544 -1.18 -17.11 7.86
CA LEU A 544 -2.00 -16.94 9.06
C LEU A 544 -1.30 -17.43 10.33
N PHE A 545 -0.68 -18.61 10.28
CA PHE A 545 0.06 -19.17 11.41
C PHE A 545 1.23 -18.26 11.80
N LEU A 546 2.02 -17.77 10.84
CA LEU A 546 3.14 -16.87 11.10
C LEU A 546 2.68 -15.52 11.67
N ASN A 547 1.54 -14.96 11.20
CA ASN A 547 0.96 -13.74 11.78
C ASN A 547 0.58 -13.96 13.25
N ILE A 548 -0.05 -15.08 13.61
CA ILE A 548 -0.40 -15.41 15.00
C ILE A 548 0.86 -15.55 15.85
N LEU A 549 1.90 -16.20 15.32
CA LEU A 549 3.16 -16.38 16.04
C LEU A 549 3.86 -15.03 16.32
N VAL A 550 3.84 -14.09 15.37
CA VAL A 550 4.35 -12.73 15.55
C VAL A 550 3.56 -11.99 16.63
N LEU A 551 2.22 -12.12 16.66
CA LEU A 551 1.40 -11.50 17.71
C LEU A 551 1.72 -12.06 19.11
N ILE A 552 1.97 -13.38 19.23
CA ILE A 552 2.38 -14.01 20.48
C ILE A 552 3.75 -13.49 20.91
N ALA A 553 4.71 -13.42 19.97
CA ALA A 553 6.05 -12.90 20.24
C ALA A 553 6.01 -11.44 20.69
N GLN A 554 5.18 -10.62 20.06
CA GLN A 554 5.00 -9.21 20.43
C GLN A 554 4.44 -9.06 21.83
N PHE A 555 3.40 -9.82 22.17
CA PHE A 555 2.87 -9.79 23.53
C PHE A 555 3.90 -10.21 24.56
N TRP A 556 4.70 -11.25 24.27
CA TRP A 556 5.77 -11.72 25.14
C TRP A 556 6.85 -10.66 25.34
N THR A 557 7.33 -10.01 24.28
CA THR A 557 8.37 -8.97 24.36
C THR A 557 7.86 -7.67 25.01
N ALA A 558 6.58 -7.35 24.87
CA ALA A 558 5.95 -6.22 25.53
C ALA A 558 5.80 -6.44 27.05
N ALA A 559 5.42 -7.68 27.45
CA ALA A 559 5.26 -8.04 28.86
C ALA A 559 6.61 -8.16 29.62
N TRP A 560 7.66 -8.54 28.92
CA TRP A 560 9.03 -8.66 29.45
C TRP A 560 9.99 -7.93 28.53
N PRO A 561 10.13 -6.58 28.63
CA PRO A 561 11.04 -5.82 27.80
C PRO A 561 12.52 -6.16 28.04
N ILE A 562 13.36 -5.86 27.06
CA ILE A 562 14.82 -5.94 27.22
C ILE A 562 15.25 -4.76 28.09
N PRO A 563 16.03 -4.99 29.17
CA PRO A 563 16.57 -3.89 29.94
C PRO A 563 17.42 -2.97 29.05
N PRO A 564 17.38 -1.63 29.23
CA PRO A 564 18.28 -0.74 28.52
C PRO A 564 19.73 -1.11 28.82
N THR A 565 20.53 -1.38 27.80
CA THR A 565 21.97 -1.55 27.93
C THR A 565 22.57 -0.18 28.21
N LEU A 566 23.02 0.05 29.44
CA LEU A 566 23.84 1.23 29.76
C LEU A 566 25.13 1.12 28.93
N PRO A 567 25.60 2.21 28.31
CA PRO A 567 26.94 2.23 27.71
C PRO A 567 27.96 1.81 28.73
N ASP A 568 28.91 0.98 28.31
CA ASP A 568 30.01 0.53 29.18
C ASP A 568 30.77 1.77 29.67
N PRO A 569 30.90 2.01 30.99
CA PRO A 569 31.59 3.18 31.51
C PRO A 569 33.03 3.32 30.97
N ASP A 570 33.68 2.19 30.69
CA ASP A 570 35.03 2.14 30.15
C ASP A 570 35.12 2.53 28.67
N ALA A 571 34.04 2.34 27.89
CA ALA A 571 33.97 2.77 26.49
C ALA A 571 33.81 4.30 26.33
N VAL A 572 33.31 4.98 27.37
CA VAL A 572 33.17 6.45 27.38
C VAL A 572 34.53 7.14 27.54
N ASP A 573 35.46 6.52 28.27
CA ASP A 573 36.79 7.08 28.50
C ASP A 573 37.73 6.94 27.28
N GLU A 574 37.59 5.88 26.49
CA GLU A 574 38.36 5.71 25.26
C GLU A 574 37.94 6.73 24.16
N PHE A 575 36.71 7.19 24.20
CA PHE A 575 36.18 8.20 23.27
C PHE A 575 36.52 9.65 23.69
N SER A 576 36.88 9.87 24.95
CA SER A 576 37.29 11.17 25.50
C SER A 576 38.64 11.65 24.94
N THR A 577 39.43 10.76 24.36
CA THR A 577 40.78 11.05 23.81
C THR A 577 40.76 11.40 22.32
N ALA A 578 39.60 11.49 21.67
CA ALA A 578 39.46 11.89 20.27
C ALA A 578 39.74 13.40 20.07
N PRO A 579 40.33 13.81 18.92
CA PRO A 579 40.68 15.21 18.67
C PRO A 579 39.43 16.12 18.67
N GLU A 580 39.60 17.34 19.12
CA GLU A 580 38.56 18.34 19.43
C GLU A 580 37.56 18.70 18.29
N GLY A 581 37.81 18.26 17.08
CA GLY A 581 36.90 18.43 15.93
C GLY A 581 35.85 17.34 15.78
N ALA A 582 35.90 16.26 16.56
CA ALA A 582 34.98 15.11 16.49
C ALA A 582 34.04 15.01 17.72
N ARG A 583 34.13 15.96 18.64
CA ARG A 583 33.29 15.96 19.84
C ARG A 583 31.88 16.48 19.51
N ARG A 584 30.96 15.61 19.11
CA ARG A 584 29.54 15.83 19.40
C ARG A 584 29.28 15.53 20.88
N VAL A 585 28.61 16.47 21.56
CA VAL A 585 28.25 16.40 22.97
C VAL A 585 27.52 15.08 23.23
N VAL A 586 28.17 14.15 23.94
CA VAL A 586 27.48 13.00 24.50
C VAL A 586 26.51 13.57 25.54
N PRO A 587 25.18 13.30 25.43
CA PRO A 587 24.26 13.75 26.46
C PRO A 587 24.70 13.15 27.80
N THR A 588 25.12 13.98 28.72
CA THR A 588 25.39 13.56 30.11
C THR A 588 24.08 13.11 30.71
N VAL A 589 23.92 11.79 30.87
CA VAL A 589 22.86 11.24 31.71
C VAL A 589 22.95 11.92 33.07
N PRO A 590 21.87 12.55 33.60
CA PRO A 590 21.90 13.13 34.92
C PRO A 590 22.26 12.02 35.92
N THR A 591 23.44 12.10 36.53
CA THR A 591 23.81 11.26 37.66
C THR A 591 22.98 11.67 38.88
N GLY A 592 21.71 11.31 38.87
CA GLY A 592 20.89 11.26 40.08
C GLY A 592 21.22 9.98 40.81
N ASN A 593 21.74 10.15 42.00
CA ASN A 593 22.12 9.17 43.03
C ASN A 593 21.65 7.74 42.81
N GLY A 594 22.63 6.82 42.78
CA GLY A 594 22.56 5.38 42.73
C GLY A 594 21.37 4.69 43.38
N SER A 595 20.32 4.56 42.58
CA SER A 595 19.34 3.51 42.74
C SER A 595 19.24 2.82 41.38
N GLY A 596 19.83 1.62 41.30
CA GLY A 596 19.69 0.77 40.14
C GLY A 596 18.21 0.74 39.72
N VAL A 597 17.90 1.16 38.50
CA VAL A 597 16.57 1.06 37.93
C VAL A 597 16.29 -0.43 37.75
N THR A 598 15.91 -1.09 38.82
CA THR A 598 15.23 -2.37 38.78
C THR A 598 13.83 -2.06 38.26
N ILE A 599 13.57 -2.38 36.97
CA ILE A 599 12.26 -2.42 36.38
C ILE A 599 11.46 -3.53 37.10
N ASN A 600 10.94 -3.22 38.28
CA ASN A 600 10.17 -4.13 39.14
C ASN A 600 8.82 -3.53 39.58
N ASN A 601 8.38 -2.43 38.94
CA ASN A 601 7.04 -1.92 39.17
C ASN A 601 6.07 -2.58 38.16
N GLN A 602 5.08 -3.28 38.69
CA GLN A 602 3.97 -3.81 37.85
C GLN A 602 3.34 -2.70 36.97
N GLY A 603 3.42 -1.43 37.37
CA GLY A 603 2.99 -0.28 36.63
C GLY A 603 3.74 -0.10 35.30
N ASP A 604 5.05 -0.29 35.28
CA ASP A 604 5.87 -0.12 34.07
C ASP A 604 5.60 -1.22 33.04
N VAL A 605 5.36 -2.46 33.49
CA VAL A 605 4.99 -3.59 32.63
C VAL A 605 3.62 -3.34 31.98
N VAL A 606 2.65 -2.89 32.77
CA VAL A 606 1.30 -2.59 32.26
C VAL A 606 1.35 -1.45 31.25
N HIS A 607 2.13 -0.41 31.54
CA HIS A 607 2.32 0.72 30.63
C HIS A 607 2.94 0.26 29.30
N ASN A 608 4.01 -0.51 29.32
CA ASN A 608 4.68 -1.03 28.11
C ASN A 608 3.76 -1.96 27.30
N VAL A 609 3.04 -2.88 27.95
CA VAL A 609 2.09 -3.75 27.28
C VAL A 609 0.97 -2.93 26.64
N PHE A 610 0.42 -1.95 27.35
CA PHE A 610 -0.61 -1.08 26.80
C PHE A 610 -0.09 -0.29 25.59
N LEU A 611 1.12 0.28 25.70
CA LEU A 611 1.77 1.05 24.65
C LEU A 611 1.98 0.20 23.38
N GLN A 612 2.63 -0.95 23.54
CA GLN A 612 3.00 -1.80 22.41
C GLN A 612 1.85 -2.64 21.83
N CYS A 613 0.78 -2.88 22.61
CA CYS A 613 -0.38 -3.68 22.20
C CYS A 613 -1.68 -2.87 22.11
N SER A 614 -1.64 -1.54 22.11
CA SER A 614 -2.80 -0.63 22.18
C SER A 614 -3.83 -0.85 21.07
N CYS A 615 -3.41 -1.31 19.89
CA CYS A 615 -4.36 -1.59 18.81
C CYS A 615 -5.26 -2.83 19.09
N VAL A 616 -4.84 -3.77 19.94
CA VAL A 616 -5.61 -4.99 20.24
C VAL A 616 -6.94 -4.65 20.92
N PRO A 617 -6.98 -3.91 22.05
CA PRO A 617 -8.24 -3.51 22.66
C PRO A 617 -9.13 -2.68 21.73
N ILE A 618 -8.56 -1.82 20.89
CA ILE A 618 -9.33 -1.04 19.89
C ILE A 618 -10.02 -1.98 18.89
N ILE A 619 -9.31 -2.96 18.36
CA ILE A 619 -9.84 -3.96 17.40
C ILE A 619 -10.97 -4.77 18.07
N VAL A 620 -10.75 -5.23 19.31
CA VAL A 620 -11.74 -6.03 20.06
C VAL A 620 -12.98 -5.20 20.36
N LEU A 621 -12.82 -3.93 20.78
CA LEU A 621 -13.95 -3.02 21.05
C LEU A 621 -14.76 -2.75 19.77
N PHE A 622 -14.12 -2.51 18.65
CA PHE A 622 -14.81 -2.31 17.37
C PHE A 622 -15.56 -3.58 16.95
N TRP A 623 -14.91 -4.74 17.04
CA TRP A 623 -15.54 -6.01 16.70
C TRP A 623 -16.73 -6.33 17.63
N ALA A 624 -16.54 -6.25 18.94
CA ALA A 624 -17.57 -6.58 19.91
C ALA A 624 -18.74 -5.59 19.86
N GLY A 625 -18.44 -4.29 19.81
CA GLY A 625 -19.46 -3.24 19.71
C GLY A 625 -20.34 -3.41 18.48
N TYR A 626 -19.71 -3.60 17.30
CA TYR A 626 -20.47 -3.81 16.06
C TYR A 626 -21.24 -5.14 16.07
N LYS A 627 -20.63 -6.21 16.61
CA LYS A 627 -21.23 -7.53 16.74
C LYS A 627 -22.51 -7.50 17.60
N ILE A 628 -22.45 -6.80 18.73
CA ILE A 628 -23.59 -6.64 19.64
C ILE A 628 -24.68 -5.75 19.01
N TRP A 629 -24.26 -4.63 18.39
CA TRP A 629 -25.21 -3.66 17.83
C TRP A 629 -26.00 -4.19 16.64
N PHE A 630 -25.34 -4.87 15.71
CA PHE A 630 -25.95 -5.39 14.48
C PHE A 630 -26.26 -6.89 14.54
N SER A 631 -25.96 -7.59 15.63
CA SER A 631 -26.16 -9.03 15.80
C SER A 631 -25.67 -9.86 14.61
N THR A 632 -24.52 -9.48 14.02
CA THR A 632 -23.99 -10.10 12.80
C THR A 632 -23.60 -11.55 13.03
N LYS A 633 -23.69 -12.36 11.96
CA LYS A 633 -23.28 -13.76 11.98
C LYS A 633 -22.16 -14.00 10.98
N VAL A 634 -21.34 -15.02 11.27
CA VAL A 634 -20.33 -15.48 10.31
C VAL A 634 -21.05 -15.94 9.04
N VAL A 635 -20.62 -15.43 7.88
CA VAL A 635 -21.23 -15.75 6.60
C VAL A 635 -21.05 -17.23 6.29
N ARG A 636 -22.11 -17.96 5.95
CA ARG A 636 -22.02 -19.38 5.59
C ARG A 636 -21.33 -19.53 4.23
N LEU A 637 -20.64 -20.64 4.02
CA LEU A 637 -19.88 -20.86 2.76
C LEU A 637 -20.79 -20.94 1.53
N GLU A 638 -22.02 -21.41 1.70
CA GLU A 638 -23.03 -21.49 0.64
C GLU A 638 -23.61 -20.12 0.27
N ASP A 639 -23.68 -19.20 1.27
CA ASP A 639 -24.29 -17.87 1.13
C ASP A 639 -23.28 -16.79 0.69
N ILE A 640 -22.00 -17.16 0.56
CA ILE A 640 -20.95 -16.23 0.14
C ILE A 640 -21.19 -15.79 -1.32
N ASP A 641 -21.31 -14.49 -1.54
CA ASP A 641 -21.46 -13.92 -2.87
C ASP A 641 -20.12 -13.98 -3.65
N LEU A 642 -20.06 -14.86 -4.63
CA LEU A 642 -18.88 -15.06 -5.50
C LEU A 642 -19.02 -14.39 -6.89
N ASP A 643 -20.08 -13.62 -7.12
CA ASP A 643 -20.36 -13.02 -8.43
C ASP A 643 -20.31 -11.49 -8.46
N THR A 644 -20.83 -10.82 -7.43
CA THR A 644 -20.91 -9.35 -7.39
C THR A 644 -19.52 -8.71 -7.39
N GLY A 645 -19.27 -7.80 -8.34
CA GLY A 645 -17.99 -7.12 -8.52
C GLY A 645 -16.92 -7.96 -9.19
N ARG A 646 -17.22 -9.21 -9.56
CA ARG A 646 -16.32 -10.07 -10.31
C ARG A 646 -16.24 -9.58 -11.77
N ARG A 647 -15.06 -9.30 -12.25
CA ARG A 647 -14.86 -9.02 -13.67
C ARG A 647 -14.72 -10.34 -14.43
N ARG A 648 -15.80 -10.76 -15.12
CA ARG A 648 -15.75 -11.91 -16.03
C ARG A 648 -14.93 -11.55 -17.26
N ALA A 649 -14.23 -12.51 -17.86
CA ALA A 649 -13.59 -12.37 -19.16
C ALA A 649 -14.69 -12.01 -20.17
N GLY A 650 -14.50 -10.95 -20.95
CA GLY A 650 -15.50 -10.28 -21.74
C GLY A 650 -16.45 -11.17 -22.52
N VAL A 651 -17.56 -11.51 -21.89
CA VAL A 651 -18.78 -11.81 -22.62
C VAL A 651 -19.50 -10.48 -22.76
N VAL A 652 -19.33 -9.82 -23.90
CA VAL A 652 -20.19 -8.73 -24.30
C VAL A 652 -21.54 -9.38 -24.57
N TYR A 653 -22.46 -9.31 -23.60
CA TYR A 653 -23.86 -9.62 -23.89
C TYR A 653 -24.38 -8.53 -24.83
N TRP A 654 -24.48 -8.88 -26.12
CA TRP A 654 -25.34 -8.16 -27.01
C TRP A 654 -26.78 -8.42 -26.55
N ASN A 655 -27.42 -7.39 -25.96
CA ASN A 655 -28.87 -7.42 -25.77
C ASN A 655 -29.52 -7.51 -27.12
N SER A 656 -29.99 -8.72 -27.48
CA SER A 656 -30.80 -9.00 -28.68
C SER A 656 -32.23 -8.48 -28.58
N HIS A 657 -32.50 -7.46 -27.77
CA HIS A 657 -33.82 -6.86 -27.61
C HIS A 657 -33.99 -5.54 -28.37
N SER A 658 -33.49 -5.46 -29.60
CA SER A 658 -33.96 -4.44 -30.56
C SER A 658 -33.71 -4.88 -31.99
N ALA A 659 -34.32 -6.01 -32.38
CA ALA A 659 -34.49 -6.38 -33.77
C ALA A 659 -35.97 -6.49 -34.06
N GLY A 660 -36.66 -5.36 -34.13
CA GLY A 660 -37.97 -5.18 -34.71
C GLY A 660 -37.94 -3.91 -35.54
N GLY A 661 -37.77 -4.02 -36.86
CA GLY A 661 -37.96 -2.90 -37.76
C GLY A 661 -36.87 -2.75 -38.84
N GLY A 662 -37.21 -3.12 -40.04
CA GLY A 662 -36.50 -3.17 -41.29
C GLY A 662 -35.63 -2.00 -41.71
N GLY A 663 -34.67 -2.29 -42.56
CA GLY A 663 -33.91 -1.31 -43.32
C GLY A 663 -32.45 -1.69 -43.48
N GLY A 664 -32.08 -2.21 -44.65
CA GLY A 664 -30.70 -2.61 -44.94
C GLY A 664 -29.72 -1.46 -44.92
N ALA A 665 -28.65 -1.65 -44.18
CA ALA A 665 -27.41 -0.88 -44.31
C ALA A 665 -26.20 -1.83 -44.14
N ARG A 666 -25.39 -1.90 -45.18
CA ARG A 666 -24.14 -2.66 -45.24
C ARG A 666 -23.22 -2.20 -44.10
N ALA A 667 -23.08 -3.03 -43.07
CA ALA A 667 -22.06 -2.87 -42.05
C ALA A 667 -20.72 -3.29 -42.65
N ARG A 668 -19.80 -2.33 -42.76
CA ARG A 668 -18.37 -2.60 -42.98
C ARG A 668 -17.80 -3.28 -41.73
N GLY A 669 -17.19 -4.47 -41.96
CA GLY A 669 -16.68 -5.32 -40.90
C GLY A 669 -15.67 -4.67 -40.02
N LEU A 670 -16.00 -4.56 -38.72
CA LEU A 670 -15.04 -4.48 -37.64
C LEU A 670 -14.49 -5.89 -37.39
N PRO A 671 -13.22 -6.03 -37.04
CA PRO A 671 -12.61 -7.34 -36.81
C PRO A 671 -13.32 -8.05 -35.68
N VAL A 672 -13.90 -9.20 -36.02
CA VAL A 672 -14.43 -10.17 -35.05
C VAL A 672 -13.24 -10.63 -34.22
N PHE A 673 -13.11 -10.13 -33.00
CA PHE A 673 -12.25 -10.78 -32.01
C PHE A 673 -12.90 -12.14 -31.72
N SER A 674 -12.38 -13.17 -32.41
CA SER A 674 -12.70 -14.55 -32.10
C SER A 674 -12.38 -14.81 -30.63
N LEU A 675 -13.39 -15.29 -29.90
CA LEU A 675 -13.23 -15.83 -28.56
C LEU A 675 -12.28 -17.04 -28.66
N LEU A 676 -10.99 -16.81 -28.40
CA LEU A 676 -10.03 -17.88 -28.29
C LEU A 676 -10.45 -18.78 -27.12
N THR A 677 -10.62 -20.04 -27.37
CA THR A 677 -10.85 -21.06 -26.34
C THR A 677 -9.60 -21.21 -25.48
N LYS A 678 -9.71 -21.75 -24.27
CA LYS A 678 -8.57 -21.96 -23.36
C LYS A 678 -7.37 -22.67 -24.02
N PRO A 679 -7.58 -23.72 -24.86
CA PRO A 679 -6.49 -24.35 -25.61
C PRO A 679 -5.81 -23.41 -26.61
N GLU A 680 -6.54 -22.51 -27.25
CA GLU A 680 -5.98 -21.54 -28.20
C GLU A 680 -5.15 -20.47 -27.50
N LEU A 681 -5.60 -19.98 -26.31
CA LEU A 681 -4.84 -19.06 -25.47
C LEU A 681 -3.56 -19.70 -24.89
N GLU A 682 -3.62 -20.98 -24.52
CA GLU A 682 -2.44 -21.72 -24.09
C GLU A 682 -1.47 -21.96 -25.25
N TRP A 683 -1.98 -22.24 -26.44
CA TRP A 683 -1.20 -22.44 -27.64
C TRP A 683 -0.54 -21.14 -28.14
N GLU A 684 -1.24 -20.00 -28.10
CA GLU A 684 -0.64 -18.68 -28.36
C GLU A 684 0.44 -18.33 -27.32
N ARG A 685 0.19 -18.62 -26.06
CA ARG A 685 1.14 -18.41 -24.97
C ARG A 685 2.39 -19.29 -25.11
N GLU A 686 2.21 -20.54 -25.48
CA GLU A 686 3.34 -21.45 -25.79
C GLU A 686 4.10 -21.02 -27.05
N ARG A 687 3.40 -20.53 -28.07
CA ARG A 687 4.02 -20.03 -29.29
C ARG A 687 4.87 -18.80 -29.04
N GLU A 688 4.34 -17.84 -28.26
CA GLU A 688 5.09 -16.68 -27.79
C GLU A 688 6.33 -17.10 -26.97
N LEU A 689 6.18 -18.08 -26.10
CA LEU A 689 7.27 -18.58 -25.25
C LEU A 689 8.34 -19.32 -26.06
N ARG A 690 7.99 -20.04 -27.12
CA ARG A 690 8.96 -20.74 -27.99
C ARG A 690 9.83 -19.77 -28.79
N GLY A 691 9.31 -18.59 -29.15
CA GLY A 691 10.06 -17.55 -29.88
C GLY A 691 10.96 -16.68 -28.99
N MET A 692 10.87 -16.79 -27.66
CA MET A 692 11.63 -15.91 -26.75
C MET A 692 13.00 -16.50 -26.35
N PRO A 693 14.05 -15.65 -26.20
CA PRO A 693 15.33 -16.08 -25.62
C PRO A 693 15.13 -16.71 -24.23
N ARG A 694 16.01 -17.68 -23.87
CA ARG A 694 15.90 -18.41 -22.58
C ARG A 694 15.82 -17.51 -21.36
N TRP A 695 16.57 -16.42 -21.33
CA TRP A 695 16.56 -15.44 -20.22
C TRP A 695 15.22 -14.69 -20.11
N LYS A 696 14.55 -14.36 -21.23
CA LYS A 696 13.21 -13.77 -21.22
C LYS A 696 12.13 -14.73 -20.75
N ARG A 697 12.28 -16.04 -21.00
CA ARG A 697 11.39 -17.07 -20.45
C ARG A 697 11.54 -17.19 -18.93
N VAL A 698 12.78 -17.22 -18.43
CA VAL A 698 13.07 -17.26 -16.98
C VAL A 698 12.56 -15.99 -16.31
N TYR A 699 12.79 -14.82 -16.89
CA TYR A 699 12.27 -13.55 -16.39
C TYR A 699 10.73 -13.56 -16.31
N ARG A 700 10.02 -14.07 -17.31
CA ARG A 700 8.54 -14.16 -17.33
C ARG A 700 7.99 -15.22 -16.37
N TYR A 701 8.80 -16.20 -15.96
CA TYR A 701 8.45 -17.18 -14.91
C TYR A 701 8.63 -16.60 -13.50
N LEU A 702 9.62 -15.74 -13.31
CA LEU A 702 9.96 -15.13 -12.03
C LEU A 702 9.27 -13.76 -11.83
N CYS A 703 8.94 -13.08 -12.90
CA CYS A 703 8.21 -11.81 -12.98
C CYS A 703 6.92 -11.98 -13.79
#